data_68bc15bf1d0ca40dc7535092bfc6ab1a
#
_entry.id   68bc15bf1d0ca40dc7535092bfc6ab1a
#
_cell.length_a   1.000
_cell.length_b   1.000
_cell.length_c   1.000
_cell.angle_alpha   90.00
_cell.angle_beta   90.00
_cell.angle_gamma   90.00
#
_symmetry.space_group_name_H-M   'P 1'
#
loop_
_entity.id
_entity.type
_entity.pdbx_description
1 polymer ?
#
loop_
_entity_poly.entity_id
_entity_poly.type
_entity_poly.pdbx_seq_one_letter_code
_entity_poly.pdbx_strand_id
1 'polypeptide(L)'
;MEKRQEVQELTLEEVMGDRFGRYSKYIIQERALPDIRDGLKPVQRRILFSMNKDGNTFDKGFRKSAKSVGNIMGNYHPHGDSSIYEAMVRLSQDWKLREVLIEMHGNNGSMDGDPPAAMRYTEARLSQLSGELLKDIDKNTVDFVWNFDDTEKEPTVLPAKYPNLLVNGSTGISAGYATEIPTHNLAEIIDGTVYLIDHPNASLEKLMEYIPGPDFPTGGILQGKAEIKKAYETGRGKVILRAKTKIEPLKGGKQQIVISEIPYEVNKATLVKKMDEIRLNKKVDGIAEVRDESDRTGLQIVVELKKDVNAEGILNYLFKNTELQINYNFNMVAIDNMTPQQVGLKRILESYITHRKSVIINRCQFELDKARKREHIVAGLIKALSILDKVIATIRGSKDKKDAKKNLVSDYAFTEEQAEAIVTLQLYRLTNTDITDLQEEAKTLEQQIAELLNILNNEKELFSVMKKELREVKKQYGNPRLTQIEEEIQEIKIETAVLVAQEDVVVTVTHEGYIKRSSIRSYTASKPEEIGMKEGDFLLYAGEVNTLDHLLLVTNKGNMIYRPVHELPDLRWKEIGEHISQTILNLAIDESIIAVYPYKELSPTKTFVFITKAGMIKQTKMADFEPWRTYKSRPTSCMKLKSDQDEITNVYLTNDQDLLDVFLVSNRGFGLRYPLYEVPVVGSKAAGGKSMNLKEDDYVVNGLLVHSEGDTPIVIVTQRGGVKRMLAQELTQLGRAKRGLMVLRELKKNPHRVVFMSESTDLDLLVTTQKGTQEVIQSKNYPISERTSNGSFVIDEQKDGQVMEVHEMHSAVIEEEQTN
;
A
#
# COMPACT_ATOMS: atom_id res chain seq x y z
N MET A 1 -12.97 -70.72 5.38
CA MET A 1 -13.38 -69.67 6.36
C MET A 1 -13.28 -68.30 5.68
N GLU A 2 -14.38 -67.84 5.13
CA GLU A 2 -14.49 -66.56 4.54
C GLU A 2 -14.41 -65.52 5.68
N LYS A 3 -13.39 -64.67 5.66
CA LYS A 3 -13.35 -63.48 6.52
C LYS A 3 -14.49 -62.56 6.08
N ARG A 4 -15.58 -62.52 6.87
CA ARG A 4 -16.59 -61.45 6.75
C ARG A 4 -15.86 -60.11 6.86
N GLN A 5 -15.88 -59.31 5.78
CA GLN A 5 -15.52 -57.90 5.86
C GLN A 5 -16.55 -57.21 6.79
N GLU A 6 -16.13 -56.81 7.97
CA GLU A 6 -16.93 -55.94 8.83
C GLU A 6 -17.09 -54.60 8.10
N VAL A 7 -18.30 -54.29 7.74
CA VAL A 7 -18.66 -52.97 7.24
C VAL A 7 -18.73 -52.04 8.44
N GLN A 8 -17.81 -51.13 8.51
CA GLN A 8 -17.79 -50.09 9.56
C GLN A 8 -18.63 -48.90 9.07
N GLU A 9 -19.69 -48.56 9.77
CA GLU A 9 -20.48 -47.38 9.52
C GLU A 9 -19.78 -46.20 10.20
N LEU A 10 -19.38 -45.20 9.38
CA LEU A 10 -18.81 -43.94 9.83
C LEU A 10 -19.74 -42.80 9.43
N THR A 11 -19.88 -41.82 10.29
CA THR A 11 -20.62 -40.60 9.94
C THR A 11 -19.88 -39.81 8.86
N LEU A 12 -20.60 -39.02 8.04
CA LEU A 12 -19.99 -38.17 7.03
C LEU A 12 -19.01 -37.18 7.67
N GLU A 13 -19.32 -36.66 8.85
CA GLU A 13 -18.46 -35.73 9.63
C GLU A 13 -17.14 -36.39 10.03
N GLU A 14 -17.17 -37.63 10.50
CA GLU A 14 -15.95 -38.41 10.86
C GLU A 14 -15.08 -38.66 9.63
N VAL A 15 -15.68 -39.10 8.51
CA VAL A 15 -14.96 -39.34 7.27
C VAL A 15 -14.37 -38.03 6.71
N MET A 16 -15.16 -36.96 6.68
CA MET A 16 -14.68 -35.64 6.21
C MET A 16 -13.59 -35.08 7.11
N GLY A 17 -13.74 -35.18 8.42
CA GLY A 17 -12.74 -34.70 9.38
C GLY A 17 -11.40 -35.47 9.22
N ASP A 18 -11.42 -36.79 9.17
CA ASP A 18 -10.21 -37.60 8.96
C ASP A 18 -9.53 -37.31 7.60
N ARG A 19 -10.31 -37.25 6.52
CA ARG A 19 -9.80 -36.99 5.18
C ARG A 19 -9.23 -35.58 5.07
N PHE A 20 -9.95 -34.59 5.61
CA PHE A 20 -9.47 -33.20 5.63
C PHE A 20 -8.21 -33.04 6.48
N GLY A 21 -8.16 -33.69 7.65
CA GLY A 21 -6.98 -33.65 8.51
C GLY A 21 -5.73 -34.24 7.84
N ARG A 22 -5.88 -35.42 7.20
CA ARG A 22 -4.78 -36.07 6.44
C ARG A 22 -4.33 -35.21 5.26
N TYR A 23 -5.27 -34.67 4.48
CA TYR A 23 -4.96 -33.83 3.35
C TYR A 23 -4.28 -32.52 3.79
N SER A 24 -4.77 -31.89 4.85
CA SER A 24 -4.17 -30.69 5.41
C SER A 24 -2.74 -30.92 5.88
N LYS A 25 -2.51 -32.04 6.61
CA LYS A 25 -1.16 -32.46 7.02
C LYS A 25 -0.24 -32.64 5.81
N TYR A 26 -0.70 -33.32 4.77
CA TYR A 26 0.07 -33.51 3.55
C TYR A 26 0.43 -32.19 2.87
N ILE A 27 -0.53 -31.26 2.70
CA ILE A 27 -0.25 -29.94 2.08
C ILE A 27 0.75 -29.14 2.91
N ILE A 28 0.66 -29.20 4.23
CA ILE A 28 1.57 -28.50 5.13
C ILE A 28 2.99 -29.07 5.00
N GLN A 29 3.15 -30.35 5.16
CA GLN A 29 4.46 -30.99 5.25
C GLN A 29 5.12 -31.28 3.90
N GLU A 30 4.33 -31.61 2.89
CA GLU A 30 4.83 -32.20 1.63
C GLU A 30 4.52 -31.36 0.39
N ARG A 31 4.06 -30.11 0.52
CA ARG A 31 3.67 -29.35 -0.68
C ARG A 31 4.04 -27.88 -0.65
N ALA A 32 3.50 -27.12 0.31
CA ALA A 32 3.45 -25.67 0.21
C ALA A 32 4.57 -24.94 0.95
N LEU A 33 5.10 -25.52 2.02
CA LEU A 33 6.08 -24.88 2.88
C LEU A 33 7.50 -25.40 2.61
N PRO A 34 8.52 -24.52 2.72
CA PRO A 34 9.91 -24.92 2.56
C PRO A 34 10.45 -25.61 3.81
N ASP A 35 11.42 -26.52 3.65
CA ASP A 35 12.22 -27.04 4.76
C ASP A 35 13.22 -25.98 5.22
N ILE A 36 13.35 -25.79 6.53
CA ILE A 36 14.21 -24.74 7.11
C ILE A 36 15.70 -24.98 6.79
N ARG A 37 16.11 -26.21 6.50
CA ARG A 37 17.50 -26.62 6.30
C ARG A 37 18.03 -26.30 4.91
N ASP A 38 17.27 -26.62 3.84
CA ASP A 38 17.65 -26.41 2.44
C ASP A 38 16.81 -25.36 1.70
N GLY A 39 15.75 -24.85 2.32
CA GLY A 39 14.90 -23.80 1.76
C GLY A 39 14.04 -24.25 0.59
N LEU A 40 13.88 -25.52 0.37
CA LEU A 40 13.18 -26.08 -0.77
C LEU A 40 11.83 -26.68 -0.39
N LYS A 41 10.86 -26.52 -1.28
CA LYS A 41 9.65 -27.31 -1.28
C LYS A 41 9.93 -28.69 -1.87
N PRO A 42 9.13 -29.72 -1.55
CA PRO A 42 9.35 -31.07 -2.08
C PRO A 42 9.48 -31.11 -3.61
N VAL A 43 8.61 -30.44 -4.36
CA VAL A 43 8.71 -30.38 -5.83
C VAL A 43 10.03 -29.79 -6.31
N GLN A 44 10.51 -28.73 -5.69
CA GLN A 44 11.79 -28.08 -6.04
C GLN A 44 12.97 -29.00 -5.78
N ARG A 45 12.97 -29.67 -4.62
CA ARG A 45 14.01 -30.65 -4.25
C ARG A 45 14.05 -31.80 -5.23
N ARG A 46 12.90 -32.34 -5.60
CA ARG A 46 12.79 -33.42 -6.57
C ARG A 46 13.26 -33.01 -7.96
N ILE A 47 12.97 -31.78 -8.40
CA ILE A 47 13.48 -31.22 -9.66
C ILE A 47 15.01 -31.22 -9.67
N LEU A 48 15.62 -30.61 -8.65
CA LEU A 48 17.08 -30.48 -8.57
C LEU A 48 17.76 -31.85 -8.45
N PHE A 49 17.22 -32.73 -7.63
CA PHE A 49 17.76 -34.08 -7.44
C PHE A 49 17.68 -34.91 -8.70
N SER A 50 16.51 -34.98 -9.37
CA SER A 50 16.32 -35.71 -10.61
C SER A 50 17.24 -35.23 -11.72
N MET A 51 17.33 -33.90 -11.93
CA MET A 51 18.21 -33.34 -12.96
C MET A 51 19.69 -33.65 -12.68
N ASN A 52 20.11 -33.62 -11.41
CA ASN A 52 21.47 -34.00 -11.01
C ASN A 52 21.75 -35.49 -11.25
N LYS A 53 20.83 -36.36 -10.87
CA LYS A 53 20.94 -37.81 -11.08
C LYS A 53 21.00 -38.18 -12.56
N ASP A 54 20.28 -37.45 -13.39
CA ASP A 54 20.32 -37.59 -14.85
C ASP A 54 21.59 -37.01 -15.48
N GLY A 55 22.46 -36.38 -14.70
CA GLY A 55 23.65 -35.67 -15.19
C GLY A 55 23.32 -34.48 -16.06
N ASN A 56 22.17 -33.81 -15.82
CA ASN A 56 21.78 -32.57 -16.51
C ASN A 56 22.31 -31.34 -15.75
N THR A 57 23.65 -31.26 -15.68
CA THR A 57 24.41 -30.28 -14.90
C THR A 57 24.94 -29.15 -15.78
N PHE A 58 25.42 -28.06 -15.17
CA PHE A 58 25.88 -26.83 -15.83
C PHE A 58 27.04 -27.05 -16.81
N ASP A 59 27.87 -28.09 -16.60
CA ASP A 59 29.01 -28.48 -17.46
C ASP A 59 28.59 -29.31 -18.68
N LYS A 60 27.32 -29.66 -18.78
CA LYS A 60 26.76 -30.45 -19.90
C LYS A 60 25.87 -29.56 -20.79
N GLY A 61 25.52 -30.07 -21.97
CA GLY A 61 24.58 -29.41 -22.84
C GLY A 61 23.16 -29.37 -22.28
N PHE A 62 22.40 -28.37 -22.71
CA PHE A 62 20.98 -28.24 -22.37
C PHE A 62 20.17 -29.45 -22.86
N ARG A 63 19.15 -29.82 -22.12
CA ARG A 63 18.21 -30.90 -22.48
C ARG A 63 16.79 -30.35 -22.57
N LYS A 64 15.96 -30.94 -23.43
CA LYS A 64 14.54 -30.58 -23.52
C LYS A 64 13.87 -30.65 -22.15
N SER A 65 13.17 -29.58 -21.78
CA SER A 65 12.47 -29.48 -20.50
C SER A 65 11.45 -30.62 -20.31
N ALA A 66 10.78 -31.03 -21.38
CA ALA A 66 9.84 -32.14 -21.37
C ALA A 66 10.48 -33.48 -20.91
N LYS A 67 11.77 -33.71 -21.20
CA LYS A 67 12.47 -34.92 -20.75
C LYS A 67 12.68 -34.88 -19.23
N SER A 68 13.15 -33.78 -18.70
CA SER A 68 13.35 -33.58 -17.25
C SER A 68 12.02 -33.67 -16.50
N VAL A 69 10.97 -33.01 -16.99
CA VAL A 69 9.62 -33.05 -16.39
C VAL A 69 9.09 -34.50 -16.38
N GLY A 70 9.25 -35.24 -17.48
CA GLY A 70 8.83 -36.65 -17.57
C GLY A 70 9.53 -37.56 -16.56
N ASN A 71 10.87 -37.38 -16.37
CA ASN A 71 11.64 -38.15 -15.40
C ASN A 71 11.23 -37.80 -13.96
N ILE A 72 11.02 -36.53 -13.66
CA ILE A 72 10.60 -36.08 -12.33
C ILE A 72 9.22 -36.64 -11.99
N MET A 73 8.27 -36.55 -12.92
CA MET A 73 6.91 -37.03 -12.73
C MET A 73 6.87 -38.53 -12.58
N GLY A 74 7.61 -39.25 -13.41
CA GLY A 74 7.62 -40.71 -13.42
C GLY A 74 8.29 -41.35 -12.20
N ASN A 75 9.33 -40.72 -11.67
CA ASN A 75 10.15 -41.32 -10.63
C ASN A 75 9.94 -40.72 -9.23
N TYR A 76 9.54 -39.44 -9.10
CA TYR A 76 9.59 -38.77 -7.80
C TYR A 76 8.33 -38.00 -7.45
N HIS A 77 7.70 -37.31 -8.42
CA HIS A 77 6.61 -36.37 -8.13
C HIS A 77 5.32 -36.73 -8.86
N PRO A 78 4.41 -37.54 -8.24
CA PRO A 78 3.22 -38.09 -8.88
C PRO A 78 2.08 -37.07 -9.00
N HIS A 79 2.34 -35.95 -9.68
CA HIS A 79 1.42 -34.82 -9.90
C HIS A 79 1.49 -34.38 -11.38
N GLY A 80 0.60 -33.44 -11.74
CA GLY A 80 0.52 -32.95 -13.12
C GLY A 80 1.84 -32.35 -13.63
N ASP A 81 2.16 -32.64 -14.89
CA ASP A 81 3.37 -32.13 -15.56
C ASP A 81 3.46 -30.61 -15.60
N SER A 82 2.32 -29.94 -15.73
CA SER A 82 2.26 -28.46 -15.73
C SER A 82 2.80 -27.87 -14.43
N SER A 83 2.45 -28.44 -13.27
CA SER A 83 2.91 -27.94 -11.97
C SER A 83 4.42 -28.13 -11.79
N ILE A 84 4.98 -29.22 -12.30
CA ILE A 84 6.41 -29.51 -12.29
C ILE A 84 7.14 -28.51 -13.20
N TYR A 85 6.62 -28.33 -14.43
CA TYR A 85 7.21 -27.41 -15.39
C TYR A 85 7.18 -25.96 -14.92
N GLU A 86 6.06 -25.47 -14.36
CA GLU A 86 5.96 -24.12 -13.80
C GLU A 86 6.95 -23.91 -12.64
N ALA A 87 7.11 -24.89 -11.76
CA ALA A 87 8.11 -24.83 -10.70
C ALA A 87 9.54 -24.79 -11.28
N MET A 88 9.84 -25.58 -12.31
CA MET A 88 11.13 -25.58 -13.01
C MET A 88 11.41 -24.25 -13.70
N VAL A 89 10.41 -23.68 -14.38
CA VAL A 89 10.50 -22.34 -15.01
C VAL A 89 10.78 -21.28 -13.95
N ARG A 90 10.03 -21.26 -12.83
CA ARG A 90 10.26 -20.28 -11.76
C ARG A 90 11.69 -20.34 -11.21
N LEU A 91 12.27 -21.53 -11.09
CA LEU A 91 13.66 -21.70 -10.65
C LEU A 91 14.70 -21.15 -11.64
N SER A 92 14.28 -20.82 -12.88
CA SER A 92 15.13 -20.19 -13.93
C SER A 92 14.95 -18.70 -14.08
N GLN A 93 13.95 -18.11 -13.43
CA GLN A 93 13.59 -16.70 -13.61
C GLN A 93 14.42 -15.80 -12.69
N ASP A 94 15.30 -14.98 -13.25
CA ASP A 94 16.21 -14.05 -12.54
C ASP A 94 15.50 -12.86 -11.88
N TRP A 95 14.23 -12.59 -12.27
CA TRP A 95 13.38 -11.61 -11.59
C TRP A 95 12.54 -12.20 -10.44
N LYS A 96 12.58 -13.53 -10.24
CA LYS A 96 11.87 -14.25 -9.17
C LYS A 96 12.80 -14.79 -8.09
N LEU A 97 13.99 -15.28 -8.47
CA LEU A 97 15.01 -15.77 -7.57
C LEU A 97 16.19 -14.80 -7.52
N ARG A 98 16.74 -14.60 -6.33
CA ARG A 98 17.96 -13.81 -6.16
C ARG A 98 19.19 -14.50 -6.79
N GLU A 99 19.17 -15.82 -6.73
CA GLU A 99 20.18 -16.70 -7.36
C GLU A 99 19.44 -17.85 -8.07
N VAL A 100 19.47 -17.86 -9.39
CA VAL A 100 18.77 -18.90 -10.17
C VAL A 100 19.40 -20.29 -9.99
N LEU A 101 18.54 -21.28 -9.90
CA LEU A 101 18.95 -22.67 -9.70
C LEU A 101 18.88 -23.51 -10.97
N ILE A 102 18.22 -23.03 -11.99
CA ILE A 102 18.11 -23.66 -13.30
C ILE A 102 18.47 -22.62 -14.37
N GLU A 103 19.26 -23.03 -15.36
CA GLU A 103 19.47 -22.29 -16.60
C GLU A 103 18.53 -22.80 -17.66
N MET A 104 17.85 -21.90 -18.37
CA MET A 104 16.87 -22.25 -19.40
C MET A 104 17.13 -21.51 -20.70
N HIS A 105 17.08 -22.23 -21.83
CA HIS A 105 17.05 -21.70 -23.17
C HIS A 105 15.63 -21.66 -23.72
N GLY A 106 15.29 -20.61 -24.44
CA GLY A 106 13.98 -20.36 -25.00
C GLY A 106 13.17 -19.38 -24.14
N ASN A 107 11.87 -19.29 -24.41
CA ASN A 107 11.00 -18.38 -23.67
C ASN A 107 10.61 -19.01 -22.31
N ASN A 108 11.16 -18.47 -21.24
CA ASN A 108 10.84 -18.84 -19.85
C ASN A 108 9.92 -17.83 -19.15
N GLY A 109 9.13 -17.05 -19.92
CA GLY A 109 8.28 -15.99 -19.39
C GLY A 109 8.96 -14.64 -19.38
N SER A 110 8.26 -13.63 -18.86
CA SER A 110 8.77 -12.27 -18.72
C SER A 110 8.24 -11.57 -17.46
N MET A 111 8.82 -10.42 -17.14
CA MET A 111 8.31 -9.52 -16.08
C MET A 111 6.94 -8.90 -16.44
N ASP A 112 6.54 -8.96 -17.70
CA ASP A 112 5.22 -8.53 -18.18
C ASP A 112 4.12 -9.57 -17.89
N GLY A 113 4.49 -10.72 -17.31
CA GLY A 113 3.57 -11.80 -17.00
C GLY A 113 3.28 -12.71 -18.19
N ASP A 114 4.06 -12.62 -19.27
CA ASP A 114 3.95 -13.57 -20.36
C ASP A 114 4.23 -14.98 -19.87
N PRO A 115 3.44 -15.96 -20.29
CA PRO A 115 3.69 -17.36 -19.93
C PRO A 115 4.94 -17.90 -20.66
N PRO A 116 5.62 -18.89 -20.07
CA PRO A 116 6.69 -19.58 -20.75
C PRO A 116 6.15 -20.34 -21.97
N ALA A 117 7.04 -20.59 -22.94
CA ALA A 117 6.72 -21.52 -24.02
C ALA A 117 6.49 -22.94 -23.45
N ALA A 118 5.73 -23.76 -24.18
CA ALA A 118 5.50 -25.13 -23.78
C ALA A 118 6.81 -25.93 -23.62
N MET A 119 6.87 -26.86 -22.70
CA MET A 119 8.09 -27.61 -22.30
C MET A 119 8.79 -28.37 -23.44
N ARG A 120 8.09 -28.60 -24.55
CA ARG A 120 8.67 -29.19 -25.78
C ARG A 120 9.57 -28.25 -26.53
N TYR A 121 9.46 -26.93 -26.32
CA TYR A 121 10.25 -25.90 -26.98
C TYR A 121 11.43 -25.42 -26.17
N THR A 122 11.32 -25.44 -24.84
CA THR A 122 12.40 -24.98 -23.95
C THR A 122 13.40 -26.07 -23.63
N GLU A 123 14.60 -25.65 -23.28
CA GLU A 123 15.68 -26.51 -22.83
C GLU A 123 16.23 -26.03 -21.52
N ALA A 124 16.59 -26.94 -20.62
CA ALA A 124 17.04 -26.60 -19.29
C ALA A 124 18.23 -27.46 -18.86
N ARG A 125 18.98 -26.92 -17.88
CA ARG A 125 20.02 -27.64 -17.11
C ARG A 125 20.15 -26.98 -15.73
N LEU A 126 20.78 -27.66 -14.81
CA LEU A 126 21.10 -27.08 -13.50
C LEU A 126 22.08 -25.91 -13.64
N SER A 127 21.90 -24.86 -12.85
CA SER A 127 22.90 -23.80 -12.72
C SER A 127 24.14 -24.30 -11.97
N GLN A 128 25.25 -23.58 -12.11
CA GLN A 128 26.47 -23.94 -11.37
C GLN A 128 26.26 -23.85 -9.86
N LEU A 129 25.53 -22.84 -9.39
CA LEU A 129 25.25 -22.65 -7.95
C LEU A 129 24.34 -23.77 -7.39
N SER A 130 23.39 -24.29 -8.15
CA SER A 130 22.55 -25.42 -7.70
C SER A 130 23.36 -26.67 -7.42
N GLY A 131 24.52 -26.83 -8.08
CA GLY A 131 25.47 -27.88 -7.76
C GLY A 131 26.00 -27.81 -6.33
N GLU A 132 26.11 -26.63 -5.74
CA GLU A 132 26.54 -26.46 -4.34
C GLU A 132 25.46 -26.92 -3.33
N LEU A 133 24.19 -26.93 -3.73
CA LEU A 133 23.11 -27.53 -2.91
C LEU A 133 23.14 -29.05 -2.91
N LEU A 134 23.60 -29.64 -4.01
CA LEU A 134 23.59 -31.11 -4.26
C LEU A 134 24.94 -31.78 -3.96
N LYS A 135 25.98 -30.98 -3.72
CA LYS A 135 27.34 -31.48 -3.54
C LYS A 135 27.44 -32.51 -2.40
N ASP A 136 28.14 -33.61 -2.66
CA ASP A 136 28.35 -34.71 -1.72
C ASP A 136 27.05 -35.50 -1.36
N ILE A 137 25.99 -35.40 -2.15
CA ILE A 137 24.73 -36.11 -1.90
C ILE A 137 24.88 -37.66 -2.01
N ASP A 138 25.87 -38.13 -2.74
CA ASP A 138 26.25 -39.51 -2.94
C ASP A 138 27.10 -40.10 -1.81
N LYS A 139 27.45 -39.28 -0.82
CA LYS A 139 28.30 -39.66 0.33
C LYS A 139 27.52 -39.88 1.62
N ASN A 140 26.28 -40.36 1.53
CA ASN A 140 25.40 -40.60 2.69
C ASN A 140 25.27 -39.38 3.62
N THR A 141 25.33 -38.19 3.08
CA THR A 141 25.31 -36.91 3.83
C THR A 141 23.94 -36.54 4.40
N VAL A 142 22.88 -37.05 3.77
CA VAL A 142 21.48 -36.82 4.12
C VAL A 142 20.68 -38.13 4.06
N ASP A 143 19.51 -38.14 4.73
CA ASP A 143 18.63 -39.27 4.74
C ASP A 143 17.86 -39.41 3.42
N PHE A 144 17.69 -40.64 2.98
CA PHE A 144 16.92 -41.05 1.82
C PHE A 144 15.69 -41.87 2.23
N VAL A 145 14.58 -41.64 1.57
CA VAL A 145 13.34 -42.37 1.71
C VAL A 145 12.94 -43.00 0.37
N TRP A 146 12.09 -44.00 0.40
CA TRP A 146 11.51 -44.55 -0.82
C TRP A 146 10.57 -43.50 -1.46
N ASN A 147 10.53 -43.47 -2.79
CA ASN A 147 9.59 -42.68 -3.56
C ASN A 147 8.15 -43.24 -3.41
N PHE A 148 7.19 -42.68 -4.13
CA PHE A 148 5.76 -42.98 -4.01
C PHE A 148 5.39 -44.43 -4.40
N ASP A 149 6.22 -45.13 -5.17
CA ASP A 149 5.99 -46.51 -5.66
C ASP A 149 7.07 -47.53 -5.19
N ASP A 150 7.92 -47.15 -4.27
CA ASP A 150 8.99 -47.97 -3.69
C ASP A 150 10.04 -48.47 -4.70
N THR A 151 10.17 -47.82 -5.86
CA THR A 151 11.12 -48.20 -6.92
C THR A 151 12.45 -47.47 -6.84
N GLU A 152 12.44 -46.23 -6.36
CA GLU A 152 13.59 -45.35 -6.30
C GLU A 152 13.70 -44.71 -4.91
N LYS A 153 14.89 -44.24 -4.57
CA LYS A 153 15.09 -43.46 -3.34
C LYS A 153 15.28 -41.98 -3.68
N GLU A 154 14.67 -41.11 -2.87
CA GLU A 154 14.81 -39.66 -2.94
C GLU A 154 15.32 -39.12 -1.61
N PRO A 155 16.06 -37.97 -1.63
CA PRO A 155 16.57 -37.35 -0.41
C PRO A 155 15.44 -36.60 0.31
N THR A 156 15.43 -36.66 1.64
CA THR A 156 14.50 -35.88 2.47
C THR A 156 14.86 -34.39 2.52
N VAL A 157 16.14 -34.08 2.34
CA VAL A 157 16.73 -32.75 2.34
C VAL A 157 18.00 -32.76 1.50
N LEU A 158 18.39 -31.63 0.91
CA LEU A 158 19.67 -31.51 0.22
C LEU A 158 20.82 -31.16 1.18
N PRO A 159 22.07 -31.51 0.84
CA PRO A 159 23.25 -31.15 1.65
C PRO A 159 23.43 -29.65 1.87
N ALA A 160 23.03 -28.80 0.93
CA ALA A 160 22.96 -27.35 1.00
C ALA A 160 24.25 -26.69 1.53
N LYS A 161 25.22 -26.42 0.67
CA LYS A 161 26.49 -25.79 1.04
C LYS A 161 26.37 -24.32 1.42
N TYR A 162 25.20 -23.70 1.19
CA TYR A 162 24.85 -22.33 1.59
C TYR A 162 23.38 -22.26 2.06
N PRO A 163 23.01 -21.23 2.86
CA PRO A 163 21.64 -21.09 3.40
C PRO A 163 20.62 -20.63 2.35
N ASN A 164 20.18 -21.54 1.51
CA ASN A 164 19.30 -21.22 0.36
C ASN A 164 17.95 -20.65 0.76
N LEU A 165 17.38 -21.02 1.93
CA LEU A 165 16.10 -20.47 2.38
C LEU A 165 16.11 -18.94 2.44
N LEU A 166 17.16 -18.35 2.96
CA LEU A 166 17.31 -16.90 3.04
C LEU A 166 17.72 -16.28 1.71
N VAL A 167 18.59 -16.94 0.96
CA VAL A 167 19.08 -16.41 -0.32
C VAL A 167 17.94 -16.26 -1.33
N ASN A 168 17.17 -17.32 -1.55
CA ASN A 168 16.10 -17.33 -2.55
C ASN A 168 14.69 -17.10 -1.97
N GLY A 169 14.56 -17.08 -0.63
CA GLY A 169 13.26 -16.94 -0.01
C GLY A 169 12.29 -18.07 -0.31
N SER A 170 11.05 -17.91 0.08
CA SER A 170 9.97 -18.81 -0.28
C SER A 170 8.61 -18.15 -0.08
N THR A 171 7.68 -18.37 -1.01
CA THR A 171 6.28 -17.97 -0.89
C THR A 171 5.39 -19.21 -1.02
N GLY A 172 4.36 -19.32 -0.20
CA GLY A 172 3.45 -20.46 -0.27
C GLY A 172 2.22 -20.31 0.61
N ILE A 173 1.12 -20.94 0.17
CA ILE A 173 -0.14 -20.96 0.91
C ILE A 173 -0.51 -22.41 1.18
N SER A 174 -0.74 -22.74 2.44
CA SER A 174 -1.09 -24.05 2.94
C SER A 174 -2.39 -24.01 3.75
N ALA A 175 -2.83 -25.15 4.27
CA ALA A 175 -3.99 -25.23 5.15
C ALA A 175 -3.66 -24.63 6.52
N GLY A 176 -4.18 -23.43 6.81
CA GLY A 176 -3.95 -22.72 8.06
C GLY A 176 -2.60 -22.00 8.19
N TYR A 177 -1.70 -22.17 7.21
CA TYR A 177 -0.38 -21.52 7.20
C TYR A 177 -0.11 -20.87 5.85
N ALA A 178 0.57 -19.75 5.90
CA ALA A 178 1.16 -19.11 4.72
C ALA A 178 2.61 -18.80 5.02
N THR A 179 3.46 -18.77 4.01
CA THR A 179 4.85 -18.36 4.15
C THR A 179 5.16 -17.25 3.13
N GLU A 180 5.89 -16.24 3.60
CA GLU A 180 6.43 -15.15 2.80
C GLU A 180 7.80 -14.81 3.37
N ILE A 181 8.84 -15.47 2.87
CA ILE A 181 10.23 -15.27 3.25
C ILE A 181 10.91 -14.55 2.11
N PRO A 182 11.44 -13.32 2.33
CA PRO A 182 12.08 -12.54 1.28
C PRO A 182 13.44 -13.13 0.87
N THR A 183 13.88 -12.76 -0.31
CA THR A 183 15.23 -13.05 -0.81
C THR A 183 16.28 -12.18 -0.13
N HIS A 184 17.53 -12.66 -0.09
CA HIS A 184 18.67 -11.95 0.51
C HIS A 184 19.92 -12.07 -0.35
N ASN A 185 20.87 -11.19 -0.09
CA ASN A 185 22.17 -11.24 -0.75
C ASN A 185 23.02 -12.42 -0.24
N LEU A 186 23.53 -13.24 -1.16
CA LEU A 186 24.30 -14.45 -0.85
C LEU A 186 25.54 -14.14 0.00
N ALA A 187 26.29 -13.09 -0.35
CA ALA A 187 27.50 -12.72 0.35
C ALA A 187 27.22 -12.28 1.80
N GLU A 188 26.17 -11.48 2.00
CA GLU A 188 25.73 -11.01 3.32
C GLU A 188 25.27 -12.16 4.22
N ILE A 189 24.47 -13.08 3.66
CA ILE A 189 24.01 -14.27 4.38
C ILE A 189 25.18 -15.16 4.80
N ILE A 190 26.15 -15.35 3.93
CA ILE A 190 27.36 -16.13 4.25
C ILE A 190 28.16 -15.43 5.35
N ASP A 191 28.38 -14.12 5.26
CA ASP A 191 29.10 -13.38 6.28
C ASP A 191 28.42 -13.44 7.65
N GLY A 192 27.10 -13.25 7.68
CA GLY A 192 26.31 -13.39 8.91
C GLY A 192 26.32 -14.82 9.47
N THR A 193 26.30 -15.84 8.61
CA THR A 193 26.41 -17.25 9.03
C THR A 193 27.77 -17.54 9.63
N VAL A 194 28.85 -17.09 8.98
CA VAL A 194 30.23 -17.25 9.50
C VAL A 194 30.38 -16.54 10.84
N TYR A 195 29.85 -15.32 10.98
CA TYR A 195 29.87 -14.60 12.23
C TYR A 195 29.12 -15.36 13.35
N LEU A 196 27.97 -15.92 13.06
CA LEU A 196 27.17 -16.69 14.03
C LEU A 196 27.87 -17.99 14.46
N ILE A 197 28.58 -18.65 13.55
CA ILE A 197 29.42 -19.83 13.90
C ILE A 197 30.48 -19.46 14.95
N ASP A 198 31.12 -18.30 14.77
CA ASP A 198 32.16 -17.84 15.72
C ASP A 198 31.55 -17.26 17.02
N HIS A 199 30.30 -16.76 16.96
CA HIS A 199 29.59 -16.13 18.08
C HIS A 199 28.18 -16.70 18.23
N PRO A 200 27.99 -17.92 18.77
CA PRO A 200 26.66 -18.58 18.84
C PRO A 200 25.62 -17.78 19.63
N ASN A 201 26.06 -16.96 20.58
CA ASN A 201 25.19 -16.09 21.38
C ASN A 201 25.08 -14.67 20.84
N ALA A 202 25.44 -14.43 19.56
CA ALA A 202 25.32 -13.13 18.95
C ALA A 202 23.89 -12.58 19.03
N SER A 203 23.78 -11.27 19.30
CA SER A 203 22.49 -10.57 19.25
C SER A 203 22.02 -10.39 17.83
N LEU A 204 20.72 -10.14 17.66
CA LEU A 204 20.13 -9.86 16.33
C LEU A 204 20.75 -8.60 15.73
N GLU A 205 21.00 -7.55 16.53
CA GLU A 205 21.62 -6.30 16.07
C GLU A 205 22.99 -6.56 15.43
N LYS A 206 23.79 -7.42 16.05
CA LYS A 206 25.10 -7.79 15.50
C LYS A 206 24.99 -8.59 14.20
N LEU A 207 24.02 -9.48 14.08
CA LEU A 207 23.74 -10.17 12.83
C LEU A 207 23.29 -9.22 11.73
N MET A 208 22.50 -8.19 12.07
CA MET A 208 22.02 -7.19 11.11
C MET A 208 23.13 -6.23 10.62
N GLU A 209 24.29 -6.18 11.26
CA GLU A 209 25.46 -5.49 10.68
C GLU A 209 25.97 -6.20 9.41
N TYR A 210 25.78 -7.51 9.32
CA TYR A 210 26.15 -8.32 8.16
C TYR A 210 24.95 -8.55 7.22
N ILE A 211 23.74 -8.68 7.75
CA ILE A 211 22.49 -8.94 7.03
C ILE A 211 21.51 -7.79 7.31
N PRO A 212 21.69 -6.63 6.67
CA PRO A 212 20.92 -5.43 7.00
C PRO A 212 19.43 -5.53 6.64
N GLY A 213 19.08 -6.41 5.70
CA GLY A 213 17.71 -6.60 5.23
C GLY A 213 17.62 -7.47 3.97
N PRO A 214 16.40 -7.67 3.46
CA PRO A 214 16.15 -8.33 2.19
C PRO A 214 16.92 -7.71 1.02
N ASP A 215 17.19 -8.51 0.00
CA ASP A 215 17.79 -8.11 -1.26
C ASP A 215 17.01 -8.76 -2.40
N PHE A 216 16.13 -7.99 -3.04
CA PHE A 216 15.24 -8.50 -4.07
C PHE A 216 15.93 -8.53 -5.44
N PRO A 217 15.63 -9.53 -6.29
CA PRO A 217 16.22 -9.62 -7.63
C PRO A 217 15.86 -8.43 -8.53
N THR A 218 14.73 -7.80 -8.30
CA THR A 218 14.28 -6.61 -9.03
C THR A 218 14.80 -5.28 -8.44
N GLY A 219 15.60 -5.32 -7.39
CA GLY A 219 16.13 -4.13 -6.74
C GLY A 219 15.08 -3.36 -5.92
N GLY A 220 14.93 -2.09 -6.20
CA GLY A 220 14.01 -1.19 -5.52
C GLY A 220 14.56 -0.60 -4.22
N ILE A 221 13.71 0.14 -3.51
CA ILE A 221 14.01 0.84 -2.26
C ILE A 221 13.13 0.29 -1.15
N LEU A 222 13.77 -0.30 -0.14
CA LEU A 222 13.10 -0.87 1.03
C LEU A 222 13.14 0.14 2.17
N GLN A 223 11.97 0.50 2.72
CA GLN A 223 11.85 1.48 3.79
C GLN A 223 11.35 0.82 5.07
N GLY A 224 11.91 1.22 6.24
CA GLY A 224 11.46 0.77 7.55
C GLY A 224 12.41 -0.24 8.21
N LYS A 225 13.63 0.15 8.52
CA LYS A 225 14.65 -0.70 9.18
C LYS A 225 14.18 -1.27 10.52
N ALA A 226 13.38 -0.52 11.28
CA ALA A 226 12.82 -1.01 12.55
C ALA A 226 11.84 -2.18 12.33
N GLU A 227 11.04 -2.14 11.27
CA GLU A 227 10.12 -3.23 10.91
C GLU A 227 10.87 -4.45 10.35
N ILE A 228 12.02 -4.25 9.65
CA ILE A 228 12.91 -5.35 9.25
C ILE A 228 13.43 -6.07 10.49
N LYS A 229 13.92 -5.31 11.49
CA LYS A 229 14.42 -5.88 12.77
C LYS A 229 13.33 -6.71 13.46
N LYS A 230 12.12 -6.16 13.59
CA LYS A 230 10.97 -6.86 14.16
C LYS A 230 10.63 -8.15 13.39
N ALA A 231 10.67 -8.10 12.04
CA ALA A 231 10.46 -9.29 11.22
C ALA A 231 11.53 -10.36 11.44
N TYR A 232 12.79 -9.96 11.56
CA TYR A 232 13.90 -10.87 11.84
C TYR A 232 13.87 -11.46 13.25
N GLU A 233 13.28 -10.74 14.20
CA GLU A 233 13.11 -11.23 15.57
C GLU A 233 11.91 -12.19 15.68
N THR A 234 10.76 -11.82 15.15
CA THR A 234 9.48 -12.50 15.38
C THR A 234 9.02 -13.39 14.21
N GLY A 235 9.65 -13.28 13.05
CA GLY A 235 9.18 -13.88 11.80
C GLY A 235 8.02 -13.11 11.13
N ARG A 236 7.57 -11.96 11.68
CA ARG A 236 6.51 -11.13 11.11
C ARG A 236 6.85 -9.66 11.13
N GLY A 237 6.57 -8.98 10.04
CA GLY A 237 6.76 -7.54 9.90
C GLY A 237 6.16 -7.04 8.62
N LYS A 238 6.05 -5.71 8.49
CA LYS A 238 5.52 -5.05 7.32
C LYS A 238 6.45 -3.91 6.93
N VAL A 239 7.02 -3.98 5.75
CA VAL A 239 7.90 -2.96 5.19
C VAL A 239 7.33 -2.38 3.91
N ILE A 240 7.82 -1.22 3.51
CA ILE A 240 7.45 -0.60 2.24
C ILE A 240 8.56 -0.89 1.23
N LEU A 241 8.17 -1.45 0.09
CA LEU A 241 9.05 -1.63 -1.07
C LEU A 241 8.60 -0.69 -2.18
N ARG A 242 9.49 0.19 -2.60
CA ARG A 242 9.25 1.25 -3.56
C ARG A 242 10.09 1.07 -4.81
N ALA A 243 9.53 1.41 -5.97
CA ALA A 243 10.25 1.49 -7.23
C ALA A 243 11.39 2.51 -7.15
N LYS A 244 12.46 2.30 -7.91
CA LYS A 244 13.52 3.27 -8.07
C LYS A 244 13.18 4.21 -9.22
N THR A 245 13.07 5.49 -8.90
CA THR A 245 12.58 6.51 -9.82
C THR A 245 13.51 7.71 -9.88
N LYS A 246 13.50 8.43 -11.01
CA LYS A 246 14.25 9.66 -11.19
C LYS A 246 13.41 10.64 -12.00
N ILE A 247 13.36 11.89 -11.58
CA ILE A 247 12.74 12.96 -12.35
C ILE A 247 13.84 13.60 -13.23
N GLU A 248 13.60 13.66 -14.54
CA GLU A 248 14.55 14.20 -15.51
C GLU A 248 13.91 15.33 -16.31
N PRO A 249 14.66 16.41 -16.62
CA PRO A 249 14.18 17.48 -17.47
C PRO A 249 14.17 17.05 -18.95
N LEU A 250 13.15 17.53 -19.66
CA LEU A 250 13.01 17.39 -21.11
C LEU A 250 13.11 18.76 -21.80
N LYS A 251 13.30 18.76 -23.14
CA LYS A 251 13.28 19.98 -23.93
C LYS A 251 11.95 20.71 -23.81
N GLY A 252 11.98 22.05 -23.80
CA GLY A 252 10.78 22.88 -23.74
C GLY A 252 10.19 23.07 -22.34
N GLY A 253 10.96 22.81 -21.27
CA GLY A 253 10.49 23.01 -19.88
C GLY A 253 9.59 21.88 -19.36
N LYS A 254 9.49 20.77 -20.09
CA LYS A 254 8.81 19.56 -19.65
C LYS A 254 9.72 18.72 -18.75
N GLN A 255 9.13 17.78 -18.03
CA GLN A 255 9.84 16.78 -17.22
C GLN A 255 9.30 15.39 -17.52
N GLN A 256 10.08 14.39 -17.17
CA GLN A 256 9.65 12.99 -17.20
C GLN A 256 10.05 12.27 -15.90
N ILE A 257 9.24 11.30 -15.51
CA ILE A 257 9.56 10.36 -14.43
C ILE A 257 10.08 9.09 -15.11
N VAL A 258 11.32 8.72 -14.82
CA VAL A 258 11.95 7.49 -15.29
C VAL A 258 11.95 6.49 -14.15
N ILE A 259 11.40 5.32 -14.40
CA ILE A 259 11.34 4.20 -13.45
C ILE A 259 12.31 3.14 -13.96
N SER A 260 13.38 2.88 -13.19
CA SER A 260 14.44 1.92 -13.55
C SER A 260 14.33 0.57 -12.85
N GLU A 261 13.64 0.51 -11.71
CA GLU A 261 13.40 -0.70 -10.95
C GLU A 261 11.96 -0.67 -10.41
N ILE A 262 11.29 -1.82 -10.41
CA ILE A 262 9.93 -1.98 -9.88
C ILE A 262 9.94 -2.92 -8.67
N PRO A 263 8.97 -2.83 -7.76
CA PRO A 263 8.92 -3.70 -6.60
C PRO A 263 8.81 -5.19 -6.97
N TYR A 264 9.36 -6.02 -6.11
CA TYR A 264 9.35 -7.47 -6.28
C TYR A 264 7.94 -8.05 -6.46
N GLU A 265 7.81 -9.01 -7.36
CA GLU A 265 6.55 -9.68 -7.75
C GLU A 265 5.52 -8.77 -8.47
N VAL A 266 5.83 -7.53 -8.78
CA VAL A 266 4.94 -6.65 -9.55
C VAL A 266 5.02 -6.99 -11.04
N ASN A 267 3.84 -7.09 -11.66
CA ASN A 267 3.73 -7.27 -13.11
C ASN A 267 3.90 -5.92 -13.82
N LYS A 268 4.95 -5.81 -14.66
CA LYS A 268 5.32 -4.57 -15.34
C LYS A 268 4.23 -4.08 -16.30
N ALA A 269 3.67 -4.95 -17.13
CA ALA A 269 2.63 -4.58 -18.09
C ALA A 269 1.34 -4.08 -17.40
N THR A 270 0.94 -4.74 -16.32
CA THR A 270 -0.22 -4.32 -15.50
C THR A 270 0.03 -2.96 -14.84
N LEU A 271 1.24 -2.73 -14.35
CA LEU A 271 1.64 -1.46 -13.74
C LEU A 271 1.60 -0.31 -14.77
N VAL A 272 2.17 -0.51 -15.96
CA VAL A 272 2.15 0.47 -17.07
C VAL A 272 0.72 0.79 -17.48
N LYS A 273 -0.12 -0.25 -17.66
CA LYS A 273 -1.53 -0.09 -17.99
C LYS A 273 -2.28 0.73 -16.93
N LYS A 274 -2.05 0.45 -15.65
CA LYS A 274 -2.70 1.17 -14.54
C LYS A 274 -2.29 2.65 -14.49
N MET A 275 -1.02 2.95 -14.76
CA MET A 275 -0.55 4.33 -14.87
C MET A 275 -1.18 5.05 -16.07
N ASP A 276 -1.32 4.38 -17.21
CA ASP A 276 -1.96 4.94 -18.39
C ASP A 276 -3.48 5.13 -18.19
N GLU A 277 -4.16 4.23 -17.46
CA GLU A 277 -5.56 4.39 -17.05
C GLU A 277 -5.76 5.63 -16.16
N ILE A 278 -4.83 5.93 -15.26
CA ILE A 278 -4.85 7.17 -14.45
C ILE A 278 -4.83 8.39 -15.35
N ARG A 279 -4.00 8.40 -16.41
CA ARG A 279 -3.92 9.45 -17.42
C ARG A 279 -5.23 9.58 -18.22
N LEU A 280 -5.71 8.46 -18.76
CA LEU A 280 -6.92 8.42 -19.62
C LEU A 280 -8.17 8.84 -18.84
N ASN A 281 -8.29 8.40 -17.59
CA ASN A 281 -9.42 8.74 -16.71
C ASN A 281 -9.26 10.13 -16.06
N LYS A 282 -8.24 10.90 -16.42
CA LYS A 282 -7.94 12.24 -15.87
C LYS A 282 -7.97 12.28 -14.32
N LYS A 283 -7.50 11.21 -13.68
CA LYS A 283 -7.38 11.15 -12.20
C LYS A 283 -6.30 12.09 -11.67
N VAL A 284 -5.32 12.39 -12.51
CA VAL A 284 -4.25 13.36 -12.31
C VAL A 284 -4.11 14.17 -13.58
N ASP A 285 -4.17 15.48 -13.47
CA ASP A 285 -3.81 16.35 -14.58
C ASP A 285 -2.30 16.57 -14.57
N GLY A 286 -1.65 16.40 -15.69
CA GLY A 286 -0.21 16.60 -15.80
C GLY A 286 0.56 15.43 -16.41
N ILE A 287 -0.02 14.25 -16.54
CA ILE A 287 0.58 13.14 -17.29
C ILE A 287 0.24 13.31 -18.77
N ALA A 288 1.27 13.40 -19.61
CA ALA A 288 1.14 13.49 -21.06
C ALA A 288 1.07 12.11 -21.71
N GLU A 289 2.01 11.23 -21.35
CA GLU A 289 2.13 9.88 -21.92
C GLU A 289 2.81 8.93 -20.93
N VAL A 290 2.48 7.64 -21.02
CA VAL A 290 3.16 6.56 -20.29
C VAL A 290 3.69 5.57 -21.32
N ARG A 291 5.01 5.29 -21.29
CA ARG A 291 5.68 4.39 -22.24
C ARG A 291 6.53 3.36 -21.49
N ASP A 292 6.56 2.15 -22.00
CA ASP A 292 7.54 1.14 -21.64
C ASP A 292 8.68 1.18 -22.66
N GLU A 293 9.85 1.61 -22.22
CA GLU A 293 11.08 1.70 -23.00
C GLU A 293 12.11 0.64 -22.59
N SER A 294 11.67 -0.42 -21.88
CA SER A 294 12.55 -1.50 -21.46
C SER A 294 13.16 -2.23 -22.66
N ASP A 295 14.46 -2.48 -22.60
CA ASP A 295 15.20 -3.17 -23.63
C ASP A 295 16.23 -4.16 -23.03
N ARG A 296 17.21 -4.57 -23.83
CA ARG A 296 18.28 -5.49 -23.41
C ARG A 296 19.21 -4.92 -22.33
N THR A 297 19.20 -3.59 -22.15
CA THR A 297 20.05 -2.90 -21.15
C THR A 297 19.39 -2.84 -19.79
N GLY A 298 18.08 -3.01 -19.72
CA GLY A 298 17.33 -3.06 -18.47
C GLY A 298 15.88 -2.56 -18.58
N LEU A 299 15.23 -2.53 -17.43
CA LEU A 299 13.88 -2.00 -17.28
C LEU A 299 13.91 -0.48 -17.33
N GLN A 300 13.04 0.11 -18.14
CA GLN A 300 12.81 1.54 -18.19
C GLN A 300 11.36 1.84 -18.55
N ILE A 301 10.61 2.38 -17.57
CA ILE A 301 9.28 2.91 -17.79
C ILE A 301 9.37 4.42 -17.71
N VAL A 302 8.79 5.14 -18.67
CA VAL A 302 8.82 6.60 -18.75
C VAL A 302 7.41 7.15 -18.65
N VAL A 303 7.21 8.07 -17.70
CA VAL A 303 5.99 8.88 -17.57
C VAL A 303 6.35 10.30 -17.98
N GLU A 304 5.97 10.71 -19.21
CA GLU A 304 6.16 12.06 -19.69
C GLU A 304 5.10 12.99 -19.09
N LEU A 305 5.55 14.14 -18.58
CA LEU A 305 4.70 15.12 -17.93
C LEU A 305 4.42 16.31 -18.85
N LYS A 306 3.28 16.95 -18.65
CA LYS A 306 2.96 18.23 -19.27
C LYS A 306 3.91 19.31 -18.74
N LYS A 307 3.90 20.47 -19.40
CA LYS A 307 4.67 21.64 -18.96
C LYS A 307 4.11 22.20 -17.65
N ASP A 308 5.00 22.75 -16.83
CA ASP A 308 4.66 23.51 -15.60
C ASP A 308 3.81 22.72 -14.56
N VAL A 309 4.03 21.39 -14.44
CA VAL A 309 3.36 20.54 -13.46
C VAL A 309 4.29 20.14 -12.31
N ASN A 310 3.71 19.83 -11.16
CA ASN A 310 4.45 19.31 -9.99
C ASN A 310 4.79 17.82 -10.18
N ALA A 311 5.98 17.53 -10.70
CA ALA A 311 6.44 16.17 -10.96
C ALA A 311 6.53 15.30 -9.70
N GLU A 312 6.96 15.85 -8.56
CA GLU A 312 7.04 15.13 -7.29
C GLU A 312 5.64 14.78 -6.77
N GLY A 313 4.71 15.71 -6.88
CA GLY A 313 3.32 15.47 -6.50
C GLY A 313 2.67 14.36 -7.33
N ILE A 314 2.91 14.34 -8.64
CA ILE A 314 2.43 13.28 -9.53
C ILE A 314 3.09 11.93 -9.16
N LEU A 315 4.39 11.92 -8.94
CA LEU A 315 5.10 10.72 -8.50
C LEU A 315 4.54 10.17 -7.17
N ASN A 316 4.28 11.03 -6.21
CA ASN A 316 3.65 10.68 -4.94
C ASN A 316 2.25 10.08 -5.12
N TYR A 317 1.47 10.64 -6.05
CA TYR A 317 0.19 10.07 -6.41
C TYR A 317 0.33 8.66 -7.00
N LEU A 318 1.28 8.45 -7.90
CA LEU A 318 1.56 7.14 -8.51
C LEU A 318 2.00 6.11 -7.46
N PHE A 319 2.87 6.47 -6.51
CA PHE A 319 3.27 5.61 -5.40
C PHE A 319 2.08 5.17 -4.54
N LYS A 320 1.13 6.07 -4.28
CA LYS A 320 -0.04 5.78 -3.42
C LYS A 320 -1.12 4.97 -4.13
N ASN A 321 -1.26 5.11 -5.45
CA ASN A 321 -2.40 4.58 -6.20
C ASN A 321 -2.03 3.46 -7.18
N THR A 322 -0.76 3.11 -7.29
CA THR A 322 -0.26 2.02 -8.14
C THR A 322 0.71 1.12 -7.37
N GLU A 323 1.14 0.05 -8.01
CA GLU A 323 2.13 -0.89 -7.47
C GLU A 323 3.59 -0.41 -7.63
N LEU A 324 3.80 0.87 -7.95
CA LEU A 324 5.13 1.51 -7.80
C LEU A 324 5.61 1.52 -6.36
N GLN A 325 4.69 1.41 -5.41
CA GLN A 325 4.97 1.16 -4.01
C GLN A 325 4.03 0.09 -3.49
N ILE A 326 4.59 -0.93 -2.85
CA ILE A 326 3.83 -2.01 -2.22
C ILE A 326 4.20 -2.16 -0.75
N ASN A 327 3.30 -2.77 0.01
CA ASN A 327 3.61 -3.29 1.33
C ASN A 327 4.11 -4.73 1.18
N TYR A 328 5.34 -5.01 1.61
CA TYR A 328 5.85 -6.36 1.72
C TYR A 328 5.65 -6.87 3.14
N ASN A 329 4.90 -7.96 3.27
CA ASN A 329 4.56 -8.52 4.58
C ASN A 329 5.41 -9.77 4.83
N PHE A 330 6.31 -9.70 5.78
CA PHE A 330 7.03 -10.88 6.24
C PHE A 330 6.08 -11.84 6.97
N ASN A 331 6.16 -13.10 6.63
CA ASN A 331 5.55 -14.20 7.36
C ASN A 331 6.45 -15.43 7.20
N MET A 332 7.52 -15.46 7.98
CA MET A 332 8.58 -16.44 7.83
C MET A 332 8.18 -17.75 8.51
N VAL A 333 7.49 -18.60 7.77
CA VAL A 333 7.08 -19.95 8.21
C VAL A 333 7.82 -20.99 7.40
N ALA A 334 8.46 -21.93 8.08
CA ALA A 334 9.18 -23.05 7.48
C ALA A 334 8.91 -24.35 8.25
N ILE A 335 9.17 -25.49 7.62
CA ILE A 335 9.11 -26.79 8.28
C ILE A 335 10.40 -27.01 9.05
N ASP A 336 10.28 -27.07 10.36
CA ASP A 336 11.36 -27.42 11.29
C ASP A 336 10.94 -28.67 12.08
N ASN A 337 11.74 -29.74 11.99
CA ASN A 337 11.43 -31.03 12.61
C ASN A 337 10.00 -31.52 12.29
N MET A 338 9.64 -31.55 11.01
CA MET A 338 8.33 -32.00 10.49
C MET A 338 7.15 -31.17 10.96
N THR A 339 7.37 -30.01 11.58
CA THR A 339 6.29 -29.11 12.02
C THR A 339 6.44 -27.73 11.41
N PRO A 340 5.35 -27.08 11.00
CA PRO A 340 5.41 -25.70 10.54
C PRO A 340 5.65 -24.77 11.73
N GLN A 341 6.69 -23.97 11.65
CA GLN A 341 7.05 -23.00 12.71
C GLN A 341 7.28 -21.63 12.11
N GLN A 342 6.87 -20.61 12.85
CA GLN A 342 7.24 -19.25 12.57
C GLN A 342 8.62 -18.98 13.14
N VAL A 343 9.56 -18.55 12.30
CA VAL A 343 10.97 -18.47 12.62
C VAL A 343 11.56 -17.09 12.31
N GLY A 344 12.46 -16.62 13.15
CA GLY A 344 13.25 -15.41 12.90
C GLY A 344 14.56 -15.74 12.18
N LEU A 345 15.29 -14.67 11.80
CA LEU A 345 16.55 -14.77 11.08
C LEU A 345 17.57 -15.70 11.79
N LYS A 346 17.78 -15.47 13.08
CA LYS A 346 18.77 -16.23 13.86
C LYS A 346 18.43 -17.72 13.89
N ARG A 347 17.15 -18.06 14.09
CA ARG A 347 16.72 -19.47 14.13
C ARG A 347 16.94 -20.19 12.80
N ILE A 348 16.70 -19.51 11.68
CA ILE A 348 16.97 -20.08 10.35
C ILE A 348 18.47 -20.39 10.19
N LEU A 349 19.32 -19.45 10.56
CA LEU A 349 20.77 -19.64 10.49
C LEU A 349 21.27 -20.75 11.42
N GLU A 350 20.74 -20.84 12.65
CA GLU A 350 21.08 -21.92 13.60
C GLU A 350 20.67 -23.30 13.08
N SER A 351 19.46 -23.42 12.52
CA SER A 351 19.00 -24.65 11.89
C SER A 351 19.86 -25.06 10.71
N TYR A 352 20.23 -24.09 9.87
CA TYR A 352 21.15 -24.34 8.76
C TYR A 352 22.53 -24.82 9.24
N ILE A 353 23.13 -24.14 10.24
CA ILE A 353 24.45 -24.51 10.80
C ILE A 353 24.39 -25.94 11.37
N THR A 354 23.32 -26.28 12.09
CA THR A 354 23.14 -27.62 12.66
C THR A 354 23.05 -28.69 11.56
N HIS A 355 22.26 -28.41 10.52
CA HIS A 355 22.15 -29.28 9.36
C HIS A 355 23.49 -29.47 8.65
N ARG A 356 24.19 -28.36 8.37
CA ARG A 356 25.49 -28.40 7.68
C ARG A 356 26.55 -29.13 8.49
N LYS A 357 26.54 -28.96 9.82
CA LYS A 357 27.38 -29.74 10.72
C LYS A 357 27.19 -31.25 10.53
N SER A 358 25.94 -31.71 10.53
CA SER A 358 25.59 -33.12 10.29
C SER A 358 26.06 -33.61 8.92
N VAL A 359 25.88 -32.79 7.88
CA VAL A 359 26.35 -33.14 6.53
C VAL A 359 27.86 -33.31 6.46
N ILE A 360 28.62 -32.42 7.09
CA ILE A 360 30.08 -32.51 7.12
C ILE A 360 30.54 -33.76 7.92
N ILE A 361 29.92 -34.05 9.06
CA ILE A 361 30.21 -35.26 9.85
C ILE A 361 29.97 -36.51 9.02
N ASN A 362 28.79 -36.63 8.39
CA ASN A 362 28.42 -37.77 7.58
C ASN A 362 29.37 -37.95 6.40
N ARG A 363 29.71 -36.87 5.70
CA ARG A 363 30.70 -36.89 4.62
C ARG A 363 32.06 -37.38 5.09
N CYS A 364 32.58 -36.81 6.18
CA CYS A 364 33.87 -37.20 6.70
C CYS A 364 33.88 -38.63 7.17
N GLN A 365 32.80 -39.12 7.78
CA GLN A 365 32.68 -40.52 8.16
C GLN A 365 32.70 -41.46 6.95
N PHE A 366 31.93 -41.12 5.89
CA PHE A 366 31.90 -41.87 4.65
C PHE A 366 33.28 -41.94 3.97
N GLU A 367 33.98 -40.78 3.91
CA GLU A 367 35.33 -40.71 3.33
C GLU A 367 36.34 -41.45 4.19
N LEU A 368 36.24 -41.39 5.52
CA LEU A 368 37.07 -42.16 6.45
C LEU A 368 36.91 -43.66 6.27
N ASP A 369 35.66 -44.14 6.20
CA ASP A 369 35.38 -45.56 6.02
C ASP A 369 35.95 -46.08 4.68
N LYS A 370 35.80 -45.24 3.62
CA LYS A 370 36.37 -45.54 2.31
C LYS A 370 37.90 -45.53 2.32
N ALA A 371 38.49 -44.53 2.96
CA ALA A 371 39.95 -44.41 3.07
C ALA A 371 40.54 -45.57 3.89
N ARG A 372 39.94 -45.94 5.02
CA ARG A 372 40.37 -47.09 5.84
C ARG A 372 40.27 -48.41 5.11
N LYS A 373 39.20 -48.64 4.35
CA LYS A 373 39.05 -49.83 3.50
C LYS A 373 40.15 -49.89 2.45
N ARG A 374 40.47 -48.77 1.83
CA ARG A 374 41.54 -48.71 0.82
C ARG A 374 42.91 -48.89 1.44
N GLU A 375 43.19 -48.22 2.56
CA GLU A 375 44.45 -48.36 3.34
C GLU A 375 44.67 -49.82 3.70
N HIS A 376 43.62 -50.53 4.21
CA HIS A 376 43.69 -51.94 4.56
C HIS A 376 44.09 -52.84 3.38
N ILE A 377 43.50 -52.55 2.18
CA ILE A 377 43.87 -53.25 0.95
C ILE A 377 45.31 -52.93 0.54
N VAL A 378 45.70 -51.64 0.56
CA VAL A 378 47.06 -51.21 0.16
C VAL A 378 48.13 -51.80 1.12
N ALA A 379 47.87 -51.85 2.42
CA ALA A 379 48.74 -52.48 3.41
C ALA A 379 48.92 -54.01 3.12
N GLY A 380 47.84 -54.69 2.75
CA GLY A 380 47.86 -56.10 2.32
C GLY A 380 48.70 -56.31 1.05
N LEU A 381 48.55 -55.42 0.04
CA LEU A 381 49.35 -55.47 -1.19
C LEU A 381 50.85 -55.23 -0.94
N ILE A 382 51.18 -54.22 -0.13
CA ILE A 382 52.59 -53.94 0.27
C ILE A 382 53.20 -55.15 0.98
N LYS A 383 52.46 -55.77 1.92
CA LYS A 383 52.86 -56.98 2.62
C LYS A 383 53.04 -58.15 1.63
N ALA A 384 52.10 -58.35 0.69
CA ALA A 384 52.20 -59.39 -0.30
C ALA A 384 53.40 -59.20 -1.24
N LEU A 385 53.74 -57.98 -1.63
CA LEU A 385 54.88 -57.69 -2.46
C LEU A 385 56.20 -57.90 -1.71
N SER A 386 56.25 -57.70 -0.38
CA SER A 386 57.42 -57.94 0.45
C SER A 386 57.76 -59.47 0.55
N ILE A 387 56.79 -60.33 0.33
CA ILE A 387 56.87 -61.77 0.33
C ILE A 387 56.45 -62.40 -1.00
N LEU A 388 56.68 -61.72 -2.11
CA LEU A 388 56.13 -61.97 -3.42
C LEU A 388 56.31 -63.42 -3.89
N ASP A 389 57.54 -63.99 -3.79
CA ASP A 389 57.82 -65.33 -4.21
C ASP A 389 56.98 -66.38 -3.48
N LYS A 390 56.75 -66.17 -2.17
CA LYS A 390 55.90 -67.07 -1.38
C LYS A 390 54.46 -66.98 -1.77
N VAL A 391 53.92 -65.75 -2.00
CA VAL A 391 52.53 -65.52 -2.47
C VAL A 391 52.34 -66.16 -3.83
N ILE A 392 53.24 -66.00 -4.80
CA ILE A 392 53.16 -66.63 -6.12
C ILE A 392 53.14 -68.17 -6.01
N ALA A 393 54.02 -68.75 -5.17
CA ALA A 393 54.08 -70.18 -4.96
C ALA A 393 52.76 -70.73 -4.41
N THR A 394 52.16 -70.05 -3.42
CA THR A 394 50.87 -70.41 -2.84
C THR A 394 49.74 -70.35 -3.85
N ILE A 395 49.68 -69.27 -4.65
CA ILE A 395 48.66 -69.10 -5.70
C ILE A 395 48.80 -70.22 -6.75
N ARG A 396 49.97 -70.53 -7.20
CA ARG A 396 50.27 -71.60 -8.15
C ARG A 396 49.93 -72.95 -7.62
N GLY A 397 50.11 -73.21 -6.32
CA GLY A 397 49.77 -74.46 -5.68
C GLY A 397 48.29 -74.68 -5.34
N SER A 398 47.49 -73.66 -5.47
CA SER A 398 46.06 -73.66 -5.22
C SER A 398 45.25 -74.23 -6.40
N LYS A 399 44.12 -74.79 -6.09
CA LYS A 399 43.26 -75.46 -7.11
C LYS A 399 42.45 -74.49 -7.97
N ASP A 400 42.03 -73.39 -7.32
CA ASP A 400 41.22 -72.36 -7.94
C ASP A 400 41.40 -71.04 -7.17
N LYS A 401 40.72 -69.97 -7.66
CA LYS A 401 40.76 -68.65 -7.03
C LYS A 401 40.28 -68.64 -5.56
N LYS A 402 39.24 -69.47 -5.26
CA LYS A 402 38.66 -69.61 -3.91
C LYS A 402 39.64 -70.29 -2.96
N ASP A 403 40.28 -71.33 -3.41
CA ASP A 403 41.32 -72.03 -2.65
C ASP A 403 42.58 -71.17 -2.43
N ALA A 404 43.00 -70.41 -3.44
CA ALA A 404 44.12 -69.49 -3.35
C ALA A 404 43.86 -68.40 -2.29
N LYS A 405 42.67 -67.85 -2.26
CA LYS A 405 42.29 -66.90 -1.22
C LYS A 405 42.35 -67.50 0.19
N LYS A 406 41.77 -68.69 0.36
CA LYS A 406 41.77 -69.42 1.63
C LYS A 406 43.20 -69.69 2.13
N ASN A 407 44.09 -70.15 1.25
CA ASN A 407 45.46 -70.43 1.56
C ASN A 407 46.26 -69.18 1.92
N LEU A 408 46.05 -68.01 1.22
CA LEU A 408 46.65 -66.73 1.56
C LEU A 408 46.20 -66.22 2.95
N VAL A 409 44.91 -66.43 3.30
CA VAL A 409 44.37 -66.11 4.63
C VAL A 409 45.03 -66.97 5.72
N SER A 410 45.09 -68.28 5.50
CA SER A 410 45.62 -69.23 6.49
C SER A 410 47.15 -69.14 6.69
N ASP A 411 47.90 -68.96 5.60
CA ASP A 411 49.35 -69.08 5.63
C ASP A 411 50.07 -67.79 5.98
N TYR A 412 49.45 -66.61 5.63
CA TYR A 412 50.10 -65.31 5.80
C TYR A 412 49.25 -64.29 6.58
N ALA A 413 48.14 -64.78 7.18
CA ALA A 413 47.24 -63.91 7.97
C ALA A 413 46.76 -62.67 7.22
N PHE A 414 46.43 -62.79 5.94
CA PHE A 414 45.71 -61.79 5.19
C PHE A 414 44.21 -61.86 5.56
N THR A 415 43.51 -60.74 5.41
CA THR A 415 42.06 -60.77 5.46
C THR A 415 41.49 -61.26 4.12
N GLU A 416 40.18 -61.64 4.08
CA GLU A 416 39.55 -62.08 2.85
C GLU A 416 39.57 -60.99 1.77
N GLU A 417 39.40 -59.69 2.16
CA GLU A 417 39.44 -58.55 1.25
C GLU A 417 40.85 -58.37 0.69
N GLN A 418 41.87 -58.50 1.52
CA GLN A 418 43.29 -58.43 1.11
C GLN A 418 43.63 -59.59 0.17
N ALA A 419 43.22 -60.81 0.50
CA ALA A 419 43.42 -62.00 -0.34
C ALA A 419 42.74 -61.84 -1.72
N GLU A 420 41.50 -61.31 -1.77
CA GLU A 420 40.79 -61.03 -3.02
C GLU A 420 41.56 -60.01 -3.89
N ALA A 421 42.07 -58.93 -3.26
CA ALA A 421 42.87 -57.89 -3.96
C ALA A 421 44.17 -58.48 -4.52
N ILE A 422 44.83 -59.38 -3.75
CA ILE A 422 46.08 -60.02 -4.17
C ILE A 422 45.85 -60.94 -5.36
N VAL A 423 44.83 -61.84 -5.30
CA VAL A 423 44.57 -62.81 -6.40
C VAL A 423 44.03 -62.13 -7.67
N THR A 424 43.52 -60.93 -7.58
CA THR A 424 43.03 -60.14 -8.74
C THR A 424 44.08 -59.17 -9.27
N LEU A 425 45.26 -59.11 -8.62
CA LEU A 425 46.31 -58.22 -9.04
C LEU A 425 46.89 -58.59 -10.40
N GLN A 426 47.01 -57.64 -11.31
CA GLN A 426 47.52 -57.83 -12.66
C GLN A 426 49.06 -57.99 -12.61
N LEU A 427 49.62 -58.96 -13.29
CA LEU A 427 51.08 -59.31 -13.23
C LEU A 427 52.02 -58.12 -13.58
N TYR A 428 51.61 -57.21 -14.48
CA TYR A 428 52.39 -56.01 -14.81
C TYR A 428 52.59 -55.05 -13.65
N ARG A 429 51.73 -55.10 -12.64
CA ARG A 429 51.77 -54.24 -11.43
C ARG A 429 52.74 -54.72 -10.37
N LEU A 430 53.61 -55.66 -10.70
CA LEU A 430 54.66 -56.21 -9.83
C LEU A 430 56.01 -55.53 -10.03
N THR A 431 56.04 -54.38 -10.65
CA THR A 431 57.28 -53.63 -10.93
C THR A 431 57.68 -52.81 -9.69
N ASN A 432 58.99 -52.48 -9.60
CA ASN A 432 59.47 -51.62 -8.51
C ASN A 432 58.82 -50.24 -8.47
N THR A 433 58.42 -49.71 -9.59
CA THR A 433 57.70 -48.45 -9.69
C THR A 433 56.28 -48.53 -9.02
N ASP A 434 55.61 -49.65 -9.25
CA ASP A 434 54.26 -49.88 -8.63
C ASP A 434 54.37 -50.03 -7.11
N ILE A 435 55.51 -50.59 -6.56
CA ILE A 435 55.74 -50.67 -5.10
C ILE A 435 55.88 -49.25 -4.50
N THR A 436 56.62 -48.38 -5.18
CA THR A 436 56.81 -46.99 -4.75
C THR A 436 55.48 -46.23 -4.79
N ASP A 437 54.67 -46.41 -5.85
CA ASP A 437 53.35 -45.82 -5.97
C ASP A 437 52.38 -46.27 -4.86
N LEU A 438 52.43 -47.57 -4.47
CA LEU A 438 51.63 -48.07 -3.36
C LEU A 438 52.07 -47.51 -2.01
N GLN A 439 53.39 -47.30 -1.79
CA GLN A 439 53.90 -46.68 -0.58
C GLN A 439 53.53 -45.21 -0.49
N GLU A 440 53.56 -44.47 -1.60
CA GLU A 440 53.06 -43.07 -1.66
C GLU A 440 51.55 -42.99 -1.44
N GLU A 441 50.78 -43.93 -2.04
CA GLU A 441 49.36 -44.02 -1.78
C GLU A 441 49.06 -44.32 -0.31
N ALA A 442 49.78 -45.26 0.34
CA ALA A 442 49.62 -45.54 1.76
C ALA A 442 49.88 -44.31 2.63
N LYS A 443 50.96 -43.55 2.37
CA LYS A 443 51.26 -42.32 3.07
C LYS A 443 50.18 -41.24 2.88
N THR A 444 49.67 -41.11 1.67
CA THR A 444 48.61 -40.18 1.37
C THR A 444 47.31 -40.55 2.10
N LEU A 445 46.96 -41.85 2.15
CA LEU A 445 45.79 -42.35 2.85
C LEU A 445 45.95 -42.15 4.38
N GLU A 446 47.14 -42.39 4.95
CA GLU A 446 47.40 -42.13 6.37
C GLU A 446 47.18 -40.65 6.73
N GLN A 447 47.71 -39.75 5.93
CA GLN A 447 47.47 -38.30 6.10
C GLN A 447 46.00 -37.93 6.00
N GLN A 448 45.28 -38.44 4.98
CA GLN A 448 43.86 -38.22 4.79
C GLN A 448 43.02 -38.76 5.96
N ILE A 449 43.32 -39.95 6.46
CA ILE A 449 42.68 -40.54 7.63
C ILE A 449 42.92 -39.68 8.88
N ALA A 450 44.14 -39.18 9.09
CA ALA A 450 44.47 -38.31 10.22
C ALA A 450 43.72 -36.98 10.15
N GLU A 451 43.61 -36.38 8.98
CA GLU A 451 42.83 -35.15 8.74
C GLU A 451 41.34 -35.36 9.01
N LEU A 452 40.75 -36.44 8.47
CA LEU A 452 39.33 -36.75 8.68
C LEU A 452 39.01 -37.05 10.15
N LEU A 453 39.86 -37.76 10.85
CA LEU A 453 39.74 -38.01 12.29
C LEU A 453 39.85 -36.72 13.12
N ASN A 454 40.74 -35.82 12.73
CA ASN A 454 40.85 -34.49 13.36
C ASN A 454 39.54 -33.70 13.21
N ILE A 455 38.94 -33.65 12.00
CA ILE A 455 37.68 -32.96 11.78
C ILE A 455 36.54 -33.59 12.60
N LEU A 456 36.45 -34.91 12.64
CA LEU A 456 35.40 -35.64 13.37
C LEU A 456 35.51 -35.50 14.90
N ASN A 457 36.72 -35.43 15.45
CA ASN A 457 36.95 -35.37 16.89
C ASN A 457 37.12 -33.94 17.43
N ASN A 458 37.26 -32.93 16.59
CA ASN A 458 37.51 -31.56 16.98
C ASN A 458 36.47 -30.61 16.34
N GLU A 459 35.51 -30.18 17.14
CA GLU A 459 34.45 -29.28 16.69
C GLU A 459 34.98 -27.96 16.10
N LYS A 460 36.10 -27.44 16.59
CA LYS A 460 36.72 -26.23 16.02
C LYS A 460 37.21 -26.43 14.58
N GLU A 461 37.80 -27.61 14.31
CA GLU A 461 38.24 -27.97 12.96
C GLU A 461 37.04 -28.17 12.03
N LEU A 462 35.98 -28.82 12.52
CA LEU A 462 34.74 -28.98 11.77
C LEU A 462 34.16 -27.62 11.35
N PHE A 463 34.04 -26.66 12.29
CA PHE A 463 33.58 -25.30 11.97
C PHE A 463 34.58 -24.52 11.09
N SER A 464 35.88 -24.79 11.21
CA SER A 464 36.88 -24.21 10.29
C SER A 464 36.60 -24.64 8.84
N VAL A 465 36.36 -25.94 8.64
CA VAL A 465 35.99 -26.50 7.31
C VAL A 465 34.69 -25.86 6.80
N MET A 466 33.65 -25.80 7.65
CA MET A 466 32.35 -25.19 7.26
C MET A 466 32.54 -23.73 6.84
N LYS A 467 33.27 -22.93 7.61
CA LYS A 467 33.55 -21.52 7.28
C LYS A 467 34.35 -21.37 5.98
N LYS A 468 35.32 -22.24 5.76
CA LYS A 468 36.13 -22.25 4.53
C LYS A 468 35.20 -22.50 3.32
N GLU A 469 34.37 -23.53 3.38
CA GLU A 469 33.45 -23.89 2.31
C GLU A 469 32.44 -22.76 2.02
N LEU A 470 31.89 -22.10 3.04
CA LEU A 470 30.99 -20.93 2.88
C LEU A 470 31.73 -19.76 2.21
N ARG A 471 32.95 -19.47 2.60
CA ARG A 471 33.76 -18.40 1.97
C ARG A 471 34.14 -18.70 0.52
N GLU A 472 34.34 -19.96 0.17
CA GLU A 472 34.52 -20.38 -1.22
C GLU A 472 33.30 -20.11 -2.07
N VAL A 473 32.09 -20.44 -1.57
CA VAL A 473 30.82 -20.13 -2.23
C VAL A 473 30.67 -18.62 -2.40
N LYS A 474 30.92 -17.83 -1.34
CA LYS A 474 30.89 -16.37 -1.43
C LYS A 474 31.85 -15.83 -2.49
N LYS A 475 33.09 -16.33 -2.51
CA LYS A 475 34.13 -15.89 -3.48
C LYS A 475 33.72 -16.18 -4.92
N GLN A 476 33.05 -17.30 -5.16
CA GLN A 476 32.72 -17.75 -6.52
C GLN A 476 31.41 -17.12 -7.02
N TYR A 477 30.41 -16.94 -6.16
CA TYR A 477 29.04 -16.57 -6.56
C TYR A 477 28.55 -15.25 -5.95
N GLY A 478 29.31 -14.66 -5.03
CA GLY A 478 28.92 -13.40 -4.39
C GLY A 478 28.80 -12.25 -5.38
N ASN A 479 27.74 -11.49 -5.27
CA ASN A 479 27.45 -10.34 -6.10
C ASN A 479 26.95 -9.15 -5.24
N PRO A 480 27.00 -7.91 -5.76
CA PRO A 480 26.55 -6.74 -5.02
C PRO A 480 25.06 -6.77 -4.66
N ARG A 481 24.70 -6.07 -3.59
CA ARG A 481 23.33 -5.80 -3.22
C ARG A 481 22.62 -5.00 -4.30
N LEU A 482 21.38 -5.38 -4.59
CA LEU A 482 20.50 -4.71 -5.58
C LEU A 482 19.52 -3.76 -4.90
N THR A 483 18.90 -4.16 -3.78
CA THR A 483 17.90 -3.38 -3.06
C THR A 483 18.54 -2.36 -2.13
N GLN A 484 18.18 -1.10 -2.26
CA GLN A 484 18.59 -0.03 -1.35
C GLN A 484 17.72 -0.06 -0.09
N ILE A 485 18.32 0.15 1.09
CA ILE A 485 17.58 0.19 2.36
C ILE A 485 17.61 1.62 2.91
N GLU A 486 16.42 2.15 3.22
CA GLU A 486 16.23 3.42 3.90
C GLU A 486 15.72 3.19 5.34
N GLU A 487 16.18 4.02 6.29
CA GLU A 487 15.88 3.81 7.70
C GLU A 487 14.42 4.10 8.03
N GLU A 488 13.88 5.20 7.48
CA GLU A 488 12.54 5.68 7.78
C GLU A 488 11.55 5.42 6.65
N ILE A 489 10.27 5.26 7.03
CA ILE A 489 9.16 5.21 6.09
C ILE A 489 8.74 6.64 5.76
N GLN A 490 8.90 7.03 4.50
CA GLN A 490 8.47 8.34 4.02
C GLN A 490 6.95 8.37 3.84
N GLU A 491 6.27 9.22 4.62
CA GLU A 491 4.83 9.44 4.49
C GLU A 491 4.53 10.21 3.19
N ILE A 492 3.65 9.65 2.36
CA ILE A 492 3.25 10.27 1.09
C ILE A 492 2.06 11.19 1.35
N LYS A 493 2.27 12.51 1.18
CA LYS A 493 1.22 13.52 1.14
C LYS A 493 0.93 13.89 -0.32
N ILE A 494 -0.35 13.89 -0.68
CA ILE A 494 -0.81 14.30 -2.01
C ILE A 494 -1.50 15.66 -1.85
N GLU A 495 -0.98 16.66 -2.54
CA GLU A 495 -1.60 17.98 -2.63
C GLU A 495 -2.77 17.95 -3.60
N THR A 496 -3.86 18.62 -3.26
CA THR A 496 -5.07 18.67 -4.10
C THR A 496 -4.78 19.26 -5.49
N ALA A 497 -3.83 20.17 -5.59
CA ALA A 497 -3.38 20.78 -6.85
C ALA A 497 -2.85 19.76 -7.88
N VAL A 498 -2.45 18.57 -7.45
CA VAL A 498 -2.01 17.48 -8.36
C VAL A 498 -3.18 16.76 -9.01
N LEU A 499 -4.34 16.77 -8.33
CA LEU A 499 -5.53 16.00 -8.72
C LEU A 499 -6.47 16.79 -9.64
N VAL A 500 -6.40 18.11 -9.61
CA VAL A 500 -7.38 19.01 -10.20
C VAL A 500 -6.67 20.05 -11.08
N ALA A 501 -7.14 20.21 -12.30
CA ALA A 501 -6.69 21.33 -13.13
C ALA A 501 -7.06 22.66 -12.44
N GLN A 502 -6.07 23.52 -12.27
CA GLN A 502 -6.27 24.84 -11.69
C GLN A 502 -6.87 25.77 -12.76
N GLU A 503 -8.14 26.11 -12.61
CA GLU A 503 -8.90 26.97 -13.52
C GLU A 503 -9.77 27.93 -12.73
N ASP A 504 -9.96 29.13 -13.24
CA ASP A 504 -10.95 30.06 -12.72
C ASP A 504 -12.31 29.72 -13.32
N VAL A 505 -13.33 29.66 -12.48
CA VAL A 505 -14.69 29.26 -12.82
C VAL A 505 -15.69 30.20 -12.13
N VAL A 506 -16.89 30.29 -12.69
CA VAL A 506 -18.00 31.00 -12.04
C VAL A 506 -18.85 29.99 -11.28
N VAL A 507 -18.96 30.19 -9.97
CA VAL A 507 -19.86 29.41 -9.10
C VAL A 507 -21.16 30.16 -8.91
N THR A 508 -22.28 29.47 -9.06
CA THR A 508 -23.61 30.01 -8.76
C THR A 508 -24.33 29.11 -7.76
N VAL A 509 -25.02 29.76 -6.83
CA VAL A 509 -25.90 29.09 -5.84
C VAL A 509 -27.22 29.85 -5.82
N THR A 510 -28.34 29.12 -5.93
CA THR A 510 -29.66 29.68 -5.86
C THR A 510 -30.30 29.50 -4.48
N HIS A 511 -31.32 30.27 -4.18
CA HIS A 511 -32.07 30.19 -2.92
C HIS A 511 -32.68 28.81 -2.67
N GLU A 512 -33.22 28.15 -3.70
CA GLU A 512 -33.75 26.79 -3.57
C GLU A 512 -32.63 25.71 -3.39
N GLY A 513 -31.36 26.09 -3.50
CA GLY A 513 -30.24 25.18 -3.25
C GLY A 513 -29.66 24.48 -4.47
N TYR A 514 -29.91 25.02 -5.68
CA TYR A 514 -29.24 24.57 -6.90
C TYR A 514 -27.85 25.20 -6.98
N ILE A 515 -26.83 24.35 -7.22
CA ILE A 515 -25.43 24.75 -7.26
C ILE A 515 -24.75 24.21 -8.52
N LYS A 516 -23.88 25.02 -9.11
CA LYS A 516 -23.03 24.63 -10.25
C LYS A 516 -21.78 25.47 -10.29
N ARG A 517 -20.80 24.98 -11.03
CA ARG A 517 -19.69 25.78 -11.57
C ARG A 517 -19.80 25.82 -13.08
N SER A 518 -19.43 26.94 -13.69
CA SER A 518 -19.37 27.11 -15.13
C SER A 518 -18.00 27.66 -15.51
N SER A 519 -17.44 27.22 -16.64
CA SER A 519 -16.18 27.78 -17.14
C SER A 519 -16.37 29.26 -17.48
N ILE A 520 -15.31 30.07 -17.30
CA ILE A 520 -15.31 31.49 -17.72
C ILE A 520 -15.71 31.64 -19.18
N ARG A 521 -15.26 30.73 -20.04
CA ARG A 521 -15.65 30.69 -21.46
C ARG A 521 -17.15 30.53 -21.63
N SER A 522 -17.81 29.68 -20.85
CA SER A 522 -19.27 29.49 -20.94
C SER A 522 -20.04 30.71 -20.44
N TYR A 523 -19.54 31.38 -19.40
CA TYR A 523 -20.08 32.62 -18.87
C TYR A 523 -19.93 33.77 -19.86
N THR A 524 -18.75 34.03 -20.42
CA THR A 524 -18.47 35.13 -21.33
C THR A 524 -19.13 34.95 -22.71
N ALA A 525 -19.43 33.71 -23.12
CA ALA A 525 -20.15 33.41 -24.34
C ALA A 525 -21.68 33.60 -24.22
N SER A 526 -22.18 33.90 -23.04
CA SER A 526 -23.61 34.10 -22.73
C SER A 526 -23.83 35.48 -22.12
N LYS A 527 -25.09 35.94 -22.09
CA LYS A 527 -25.41 37.12 -21.30
C LYS A 527 -25.60 36.71 -19.85
N PRO A 528 -25.24 37.56 -18.88
CA PRO A 528 -25.41 37.22 -17.45
C PRO A 528 -26.84 36.82 -17.10
N GLU A 529 -27.86 37.48 -17.69
CA GLU A 529 -29.29 37.24 -17.42
C GLU A 529 -29.76 35.89 -17.97
N GLU A 530 -29.01 35.25 -18.86
CA GLU A 530 -29.33 33.91 -19.41
C GLU A 530 -28.90 32.75 -18.53
N ILE A 531 -28.61 33.02 -17.25
CA ILE A 531 -28.30 31.99 -16.27
C ILE A 531 -29.43 30.97 -16.17
N GLY A 532 -29.09 29.68 -16.26
CA GLY A 532 -30.05 28.59 -16.04
C GLY A 532 -30.49 28.53 -14.58
N MET A 533 -31.76 28.83 -14.30
CA MET A 533 -32.39 28.72 -12.99
C MET A 533 -33.77 28.07 -13.14
N LYS A 534 -34.28 27.51 -12.07
CA LYS A 534 -35.65 26.98 -11.99
C LYS A 534 -36.63 28.16 -11.96
N GLU A 535 -37.81 27.99 -12.55
CA GLU A 535 -38.88 29.01 -12.54
C GLU A 535 -39.30 29.36 -11.10
N GLY A 536 -39.26 30.64 -10.77
CA GLY A 536 -39.58 31.15 -9.42
C GLY A 536 -38.40 31.14 -8.42
N ASP A 537 -37.22 30.56 -8.79
CA ASP A 537 -36.04 30.63 -7.98
C ASP A 537 -35.24 31.92 -8.26
N PHE A 538 -34.38 32.31 -7.37
CA PHE A 538 -33.50 33.49 -7.53
C PHE A 538 -32.08 33.22 -7.06
N LEU A 539 -31.16 34.01 -7.58
CA LEU A 539 -29.75 33.88 -7.32
C LEU A 539 -29.41 34.35 -5.89
N LEU A 540 -28.74 33.48 -5.14
CA LEU A 540 -28.21 33.79 -3.81
C LEU A 540 -26.74 34.21 -3.87
N TYR A 541 -25.98 33.59 -4.77
CA TYR A 541 -24.56 33.86 -4.94
C TYR A 541 -24.13 33.61 -6.38
N ALA A 542 -23.34 34.54 -6.94
CA ALA A 542 -22.56 34.36 -8.16
C ALA A 542 -21.18 34.99 -7.95
N GLY A 543 -20.12 34.25 -8.24
CA GLY A 543 -18.77 34.77 -8.09
C GLY A 543 -17.74 33.96 -8.85
N GLU A 544 -16.66 34.61 -9.26
CA GLU A 544 -15.48 33.97 -9.83
C GLU A 544 -14.62 33.39 -8.70
N VAL A 545 -14.28 32.12 -8.82
CA VAL A 545 -13.47 31.39 -7.85
C VAL A 545 -12.56 30.41 -8.58
N ASN A 546 -11.48 29.98 -7.93
CA ASN A 546 -10.60 28.97 -8.48
C ASN A 546 -11.10 27.54 -8.16
N THR A 547 -10.86 26.58 -9.05
CA THR A 547 -11.23 25.16 -8.82
C THR A 547 -10.61 24.59 -7.55
N LEU A 548 -9.50 25.13 -7.07
CA LEU A 548 -8.84 24.72 -5.82
C LEU A 548 -9.43 25.39 -4.58
N ASP A 549 -10.32 26.38 -4.73
CA ASP A 549 -10.99 27.05 -3.62
C ASP A 549 -12.08 26.17 -3.00
N HIS A 550 -12.61 26.63 -1.89
CA HIS A 550 -13.58 25.94 -1.07
C HIS A 550 -14.81 26.81 -0.84
N LEU A 551 -15.96 26.20 -0.59
CA LEU A 551 -17.20 26.87 -0.24
C LEU A 551 -17.72 26.41 1.12
N LEU A 552 -18.15 27.36 1.94
CA LEU A 552 -18.99 27.12 3.11
C LEU A 552 -20.40 27.66 2.82
N LEU A 553 -21.39 26.78 2.86
CA LEU A 553 -22.80 27.10 2.63
C LEU A 553 -23.52 26.96 3.98
N VAL A 554 -24.15 28.03 4.43
CA VAL A 554 -24.88 28.04 5.71
C VAL A 554 -26.35 27.83 5.47
N THR A 555 -27.01 26.99 6.26
CA THR A 555 -28.44 26.73 6.16
C THR A 555 -29.22 27.41 7.29
N ASN A 556 -30.52 27.69 7.05
CA ASN A 556 -31.42 28.24 8.05
C ASN A 556 -31.59 27.33 9.29
N LYS A 557 -31.31 26.03 9.17
CA LYS A 557 -31.44 25.05 10.28
C LYS A 557 -30.19 24.85 11.13
N GLY A 558 -29.23 25.74 11.01
CA GLY A 558 -28.01 25.73 11.86
C GLY A 558 -26.96 24.73 11.41
N ASN A 559 -26.95 24.39 10.13
CA ASN A 559 -25.94 23.54 9.52
C ASN A 559 -25.04 24.35 8.58
N MET A 560 -23.83 23.86 8.41
CA MET A 560 -22.85 24.37 7.46
C MET A 560 -22.39 23.22 6.57
N ILE A 561 -22.50 23.42 5.26
CA ILE A 561 -22.14 22.47 4.22
C ILE A 561 -20.81 22.91 3.64
N TYR A 562 -19.84 22.04 3.63
CA TYR A 562 -18.54 22.25 2.97
C TYR A 562 -18.56 21.61 1.59
N ARG A 563 -18.06 22.33 0.57
CA ARG A 563 -17.81 21.80 -0.78
C ARG A 563 -16.53 22.39 -1.37
N PRO A 564 -15.59 21.55 -1.85
CA PRO A 564 -14.52 22.01 -2.73
C PRO A 564 -15.11 22.42 -4.08
N VAL A 565 -14.62 23.49 -4.66
CA VAL A 565 -15.16 24.01 -5.95
C VAL A 565 -15.01 22.97 -7.08
N HIS A 566 -13.92 22.21 -7.11
CA HIS A 566 -13.70 21.17 -8.11
C HIS A 566 -14.71 20.01 -8.08
N GLU A 567 -15.38 19.80 -6.95
CA GLU A 567 -16.41 18.76 -6.80
C GLU A 567 -17.81 19.22 -7.22
N LEU A 568 -18.00 20.51 -7.52
CA LEU A 568 -19.28 21.03 -8.00
C LEU A 568 -19.58 20.55 -9.42
N PRO A 569 -20.87 20.38 -9.77
CA PRO A 569 -21.26 20.04 -11.14
C PRO A 569 -20.73 21.06 -12.15
N ASP A 570 -20.00 20.58 -13.15
CA ASP A 570 -19.45 21.38 -14.24
C ASP A 570 -20.48 21.48 -15.37
N LEU A 571 -21.24 22.55 -15.38
CA LEU A 571 -22.37 22.77 -16.26
C LEU A 571 -22.24 24.08 -17.04
N ARG A 572 -22.90 24.16 -18.21
CA ARG A 572 -22.90 25.40 -18.99
C ARG A 572 -23.70 26.48 -18.27
N TRP A 573 -23.41 27.76 -18.55
CA TRP A 573 -24.09 28.90 -17.93
C TRP A 573 -25.61 28.83 -17.99
N LYS A 574 -26.16 28.39 -19.11
CA LYS A 574 -27.63 28.28 -19.36
C LYS A 574 -28.29 27.02 -18.81
N GLU A 575 -27.54 26.09 -18.25
CA GLU A 575 -28.07 24.88 -17.65
C GLU A 575 -28.41 25.11 -16.17
N ILE A 576 -29.44 24.46 -15.68
CA ILE A 576 -29.84 24.50 -14.27
C ILE A 576 -28.81 23.69 -13.47
N GLY A 577 -28.45 24.19 -12.30
CA GLY A 577 -27.54 23.49 -11.38
C GLY A 577 -28.14 22.19 -10.83
N GLU A 578 -27.36 21.46 -10.07
CA GLU A 578 -27.83 20.31 -9.30
C GLU A 578 -28.20 20.73 -7.89
N HIS A 579 -29.29 20.15 -7.37
CA HIS A 579 -29.76 20.47 -6.03
C HIS A 579 -28.86 19.82 -4.98
N ILE A 580 -28.48 20.60 -3.98
CA ILE A 580 -27.52 20.16 -2.95
C ILE A 580 -27.96 18.90 -2.17
N SER A 581 -29.26 18.66 -2.03
CA SER A 581 -29.82 17.47 -1.39
C SER A 581 -29.48 16.16 -2.12
N GLN A 582 -29.09 16.21 -3.39
CA GLN A 582 -28.68 15.01 -4.11
C GLN A 582 -27.38 14.40 -3.53
N THR A 583 -26.56 15.23 -2.92
CA THR A 583 -25.29 14.79 -2.32
C THR A 583 -25.33 14.68 -0.79
N ILE A 584 -26.32 15.32 -0.13
CA ILE A 584 -26.48 15.32 1.34
C ILE A 584 -27.80 14.66 1.71
N LEU A 585 -27.71 13.46 2.21
CA LEU A 585 -28.87 12.59 2.46
C LEU A 585 -29.81 13.04 3.60
N ASN A 586 -29.38 13.96 4.48
CA ASN A 586 -30.10 14.30 5.71
C ASN A 586 -30.47 15.79 5.80
N LEU A 587 -30.65 16.49 4.69
CA LEU A 587 -31.24 17.82 4.71
C LEU A 587 -32.75 17.74 4.95
N ALA A 588 -33.26 18.58 5.87
CA ALA A 588 -34.69 18.66 6.11
C ALA A 588 -35.39 19.29 4.86
N ILE A 589 -36.66 18.96 4.68
CA ILE A 589 -37.44 19.45 3.52
C ILE A 589 -37.54 20.99 3.52
N ASP A 590 -37.58 21.60 4.70
CA ASP A 590 -37.64 23.04 4.94
C ASP A 590 -36.27 23.69 5.19
N GLU A 591 -35.18 22.99 4.89
CA GLU A 591 -33.83 23.47 5.03
C GLU A 591 -33.33 24.10 3.73
N SER A 592 -33.00 25.39 3.79
CA SER A 592 -32.54 26.18 2.63
C SER A 592 -31.18 26.82 2.93
N ILE A 593 -30.42 27.09 1.86
CA ILE A 593 -29.15 27.83 1.96
C ILE A 593 -29.46 29.30 2.13
N ILE A 594 -28.81 29.95 3.10
CA ILE A 594 -29.02 31.38 3.40
C ILE A 594 -27.77 32.23 3.17
N ALA A 595 -26.59 31.61 3.11
CA ALA A 595 -25.32 32.33 2.86
C ALA A 595 -24.28 31.41 2.23
N VAL A 596 -23.38 31.99 1.43
CA VAL A 596 -22.30 31.33 0.72
C VAL A 596 -20.99 32.07 0.94
N TYR A 597 -19.97 31.37 1.37
CA TYR A 597 -18.65 31.94 1.64
C TYR A 597 -17.56 31.17 0.92
N PRO A 598 -17.02 31.68 -0.20
CA PRO A 598 -15.84 31.13 -0.84
C PRO A 598 -14.58 31.46 -0.03
N TYR A 599 -13.62 30.55 -0.01
CA TYR A 599 -12.35 30.78 0.67
C TYR A 599 -11.23 29.88 0.10
N LYS A 600 -9.99 30.33 0.22
CA LYS A 600 -8.77 29.57 -0.14
C LYS A 600 -8.27 28.75 1.04
N GLU A 601 -8.17 29.39 2.19
CA GLU A 601 -7.73 28.78 3.44
C GLU A 601 -8.60 29.28 4.61
N LEU A 602 -8.78 28.43 5.63
CA LEU A 602 -9.51 28.80 6.84
C LEU A 602 -8.71 29.83 7.64
N SER A 603 -9.23 31.04 7.72
CA SER A 603 -8.55 32.14 8.42
C SER A 603 -8.70 32.02 9.94
N PRO A 604 -7.63 32.10 10.72
CA PRO A 604 -7.70 32.16 12.18
C PRO A 604 -8.19 33.52 12.73
N THR A 605 -8.17 34.56 11.90
CA THR A 605 -8.54 35.93 12.26
C THR A 605 -9.96 36.31 11.85
N LYS A 606 -10.65 35.45 11.12
CA LYS A 606 -12.03 35.66 10.71
C LYS A 606 -12.98 34.93 11.64
N THR A 607 -14.14 35.56 11.89
CA THR A 607 -15.15 35.06 12.81
C THR A 607 -16.54 35.15 12.17
N PHE A 608 -17.29 34.04 12.21
CA PHE A 608 -18.70 34.03 11.81
C PHE A 608 -19.59 34.58 12.92
N VAL A 609 -20.55 35.42 12.57
CA VAL A 609 -21.62 35.90 13.44
C VAL A 609 -22.95 35.27 12.96
N PHE A 610 -23.60 34.51 13.81
CA PHE A 610 -24.89 33.86 13.53
C PHE A 610 -25.99 34.54 14.37
N ILE A 611 -27.10 34.90 13.71
CA ILE A 611 -28.28 35.53 14.33
C ILE A 611 -29.50 34.65 14.05
N THR A 612 -30.33 34.41 15.06
CA THR A 612 -31.54 33.59 14.89
C THR A 612 -32.84 34.34 15.09
N LYS A 613 -33.89 33.78 14.52
CA LYS A 613 -35.27 34.27 14.65
C LYS A 613 -35.74 34.37 16.08
N ALA A 614 -35.32 33.43 16.95
CA ALA A 614 -35.60 33.47 18.40
C ALA A 614 -34.76 34.48 19.16
N GLY A 615 -33.98 35.35 18.50
CA GLY A 615 -33.17 36.41 19.09
C GLY A 615 -31.93 35.92 19.80
N MET A 616 -31.36 34.79 19.33
CA MET A 616 -30.06 34.31 19.79
C MET A 616 -28.95 34.80 18.86
N ILE A 617 -27.77 34.95 19.40
CA ILE A 617 -26.56 35.38 18.64
C ILE A 617 -25.32 34.68 19.19
N LYS A 618 -24.37 34.38 18.31
CA LYS A 618 -23.04 33.96 18.69
C LYS A 618 -21.99 34.34 17.68
N GLN A 619 -20.76 34.29 18.11
CA GLN A 619 -19.57 34.36 17.26
C GLN A 619 -18.87 32.98 17.29
N THR A 620 -18.32 32.53 16.16
CA THR A 620 -17.52 31.30 16.07
C THR A 620 -16.37 31.54 15.10
N LYS A 621 -15.15 31.14 15.49
CA LYS A 621 -13.98 31.25 14.61
C LYS A 621 -14.17 30.46 13.33
N MET A 622 -13.74 31.01 12.20
CA MET A 622 -13.79 30.34 10.91
C MET A 622 -12.98 29.03 10.94
N ALA A 623 -11.87 28.99 11.67
CA ALA A 623 -11.02 27.82 11.85
C ALA A 623 -11.73 26.62 12.52
N ASP A 624 -12.83 26.86 13.27
CA ASP A 624 -13.61 25.78 13.92
C ASP A 624 -14.43 24.96 12.92
N PHE A 625 -14.48 25.35 11.65
CA PHE A 625 -15.23 24.70 10.58
C PHE A 625 -14.34 23.87 9.65
N GLU A 626 -13.28 23.29 10.16
CA GLU A 626 -12.46 22.35 9.41
C GLU A 626 -13.29 21.14 8.94
N PRO A 627 -13.26 20.80 7.64
CA PRO A 627 -14.12 19.77 7.07
C PRO A 627 -13.78 18.37 7.60
N TRP A 628 -14.82 17.62 7.97
CA TRP A 628 -14.70 16.22 8.43
C TRP A 628 -14.64 15.27 7.24
N ARG A 629 -14.11 14.07 7.42
CA ARG A 629 -14.05 13.03 6.37
C ARG A 629 -15.41 12.71 5.75
N THR A 630 -16.50 12.94 6.49
CA THR A 630 -17.89 12.65 6.07
C THR A 630 -18.61 13.84 5.47
N TYR A 631 -17.91 14.94 5.13
CA TYR A 631 -18.49 16.18 4.63
C TYR A 631 -19.37 15.99 3.38
N LYS A 632 -19.10 14.96 2.58
CA LYS A 632 -19.87 14.68 1.35
C LYS A 632 -21.33 14.31 1.64
N SER A 633 -21.58 13.64 2.75
CA SER A 633 -22.89 13.08 3.10
C SER A 633 -23.57 13.74 4.30
N ARG A 634 -22.83 14.49 5.11
CA ARG A 634 -23.34 15.12 6.33
C ARG A 634 -22.84 16.54 6.49
N PRO A 635 -23.75 17.52 6.79
CA PRO A 635 -23.34 18.88 7.14
C PRO A 635 -22.72 18.90 8.54
N THR A 636 -21.98 19.97 8.82
CA THR A 636 -21.46 20.27 10.15
C THR A 636 -22.43 21.20 10.87
N SER A 637 -22.79 20.96 12.12
CA SER A 637 -23.62 21.89 12.88
C SER A 637 -22.83 23.18 13.12
N CYS A 638 -23.37 24.33 12.70
CA CYS A 638 -22.78 25.65 12.93
C CYS A 638 -23.42 26.39 14.09
N MET A 639 -24.64 26.06 14.46
CA MET A 639 -25.34 26.62 15.62
C MET A 639 -26.43 25.66 16.11
N LYS A 640 -26.52 25.43 17.42
CA LYS A 640 -27.63 24.71 18.01
C LYS A 640 -28.81 25.67 18.15
N LEU A 641 -29.91 25.42 17.44
CA LEU A 641 -31.13 26.19 17.53
C LEU A 641 -31.85 25.96 18.83
N LYS A 642 -32.62 26.97 19.29
CA LYS A 642 -33.35 26.94 20.56
C LYS A 642 -34.58 26.00 20.52
N SER A 643 -35.22 25.86 19.38
CA SER A 643 -36.34 24.97 19.11
C SER A 643 -36.36 24.61 17.63
N ASP A 644 -37.18 23.62 17.25
CA ASP A 644 -37.37 23.20 15.85
C ASP A 644 -37.99 24.32 14.97
N GLN A 645 -38.62 25.31 15.58
CA GLN A 645 -39.20 26.45 14.91
C GLN A 645 -38.23 27.65 14.79
N ASP A 646 -37.08 27.56 15.44
CA ASP A 646 -36.04 28.59 15.34
C ASP A 646 -35.26 28.41 14.04
N GLU A 647 -34.78 29.48 13.48
CA GLU A 647 -34.03 29.53 12.23
C GLU A 647 -32.92 30.56 12.33
N ILE A 648 -31.81 30.33 11.65
CA ILE A 648 -30.81 31.35 11.42
C ILE A 648 -31.38 32.32 10.39
N THR A 649 -31.42 33.59 10.74
CA THR A 649 -31.90 34.66 9.84
C THR A 649 -30.76 35.27 9.04
N ASN A 650 -29.61 35.47 9.67
CA ASN A 650 -28.46 36.12 9.05
C ASN A 650 -27.14 35.50 9.55
N VAL A 651 -26.17 35.53 8.65
CA VAL A 651 -24.78 35.13 8.93
C VAL A 651 -23.84 36.12 8.30
N TYR A 652 -22.81 36.51 9.03
CA TYR A 652 -21.77 37.42 8.56
C TYR A 652 -20.39 36.84 8.87
N LEU A 653 -19.45 37.10 7.98
CA LEU A 653 -18.03 36.81 8.21
C LEU A 653 -17.29 38.13 8.44
N THR A 654 -16.69 38.30 9.62
CA THR A 654 -16.04 39.55 10.06
C THR A 654 -14.56 39.30 10.34
N ASN A 655 -13.75 40.34 10.30
CA ASN A 655 -12.39 40.32 10.85
C ASN A 655 -12.41 40.68 12.31
N ASP A 656 -11.51 40.12 13.10
CA ASP A 656 -11.41 40.35 14.55
C ASP A 656 -11.16 41.85 14.94
N GLN A 657 -10.72 42.66 13.99
CA GLN A 657 -10.39 44.07 14.20
C GLN A 657 -11.53 45.04 13.81
N ASP A 658 -12.61 44.53 13.22
CA ASP A 658 -13.70 45.35 12.75
C ASP A 658 -14.54 45.91 13.92
N LEU A 659 -14.70 47.22 13.96
CA LEU A 659 -15.53 47.94 14.95
C LEU A 659 -16.97 47.96 14.43
N LEU A 660 -17.72 46.92 14.79
CA LEU A 660 -19.09 46.72 14.33
C LEU A 660 -20.09 46.72 15.48
N ASP A 661 -21.30 47.18 15.17
CA ASP A 661 -22.48 47.06 16.00
C ASP A 661 -23.44 46.01 15.40
N VAL A 662 -24.09 45.25 16.25
CA VAL A 662 -25.24 44.42 15.90
C VAL A 662 -26.48 45.29 15.86
N PHE A 663 -27.19 45.28 14.73
CA PHE A 663 -28.46 45.98 14.54
C PHE A 663 -29.56 44.96 14.25
N LEU A 664 -30.56 44.88 15.12
CA LEU A 664 -31.67 43.89 15.04
C LEU A 664 -32.99 44.62 14.91
N VAL A 665 -33.93 44.01 14.12
CA VAL A 665 -35.33 44.48 14.09
C VAL A 665 -36.25 43.30 14.32
N SER A 666 -37.23 43.45 15.24
CA SER A 666 -38.24 42.47 15.48
C SER A 666 -39.51 42.67 14.61
N ASN A 667 -40.31 41.63 14.42
CA ASN A 667 -41.56 41.70 13.67
C ASN A 667 -42.51 42.82 14.19
N ARG A 668 -42.57 43.01 15.50
CA ARG A 668 -43.33 44.07 16.13
C ARG A 668 -42.75 45.50 15.97
N GLY A 669 -41.59 45.61 15.31
CA GLY A 669 -40.93 46.90 15.02
C GLY A 669 -40.08 47.44 16.16
N PHE A 670 -39.53 46.56 17.02
CA PHE A 670 -38.47 46.98 17.95
C PHE A 670 -37.13 46.83 17.31
N GLY A 671 -36.32 47.90 17.32
CA GLY A 671 -34.92 47.90 16.85
C GLY A 671 -34.01 47.89 18.05
N LEU A 672 -32.94 47.12 18.02
CA LEU A 672 -31.88 47.10 19.02
C LEU A 672 -30.52 47.22 18.35
N ARG A 673 -29.68 48.15 18.83
CA ARG A 673 -28.29 48.36 18.40
C ARG A 673 -27.36 48.23 19.61
N TYR A 674 -26.31 47.41 19.51
CA TYR A 674 -25.28 47.24 20.56
C TYR A 674 -23.95 46.75 19.92
N PRO A 675 -22.80 46.96 20.60
CA PRO A 675 -21.49 46.60 20.06
C PRO A 675 -21.33 45.09 19.91
N LEU A 676 -20.72 44.63 18.78
CA LEU A 676 -20.46 43.22 18.51
C LEU A 676 -19.57 42.55 19.54
N TYR A 677 -18.63 43.29 20.17
CA TYR A 677 -17.75 42.75 21.21
C TYR A 677 -18.47 42.23 22.47
N GLU A 678 -19.74 42.61 22.71
CA GLU A 678 -20.57 42.03 23.78
C GLU A 678 -21.00 40.59 23.50
N VAL A 679 -20.81 40.11 22.26
CA VAL A 679 -21.18 38.75 21.85
C VAL A 679 -19.97 37.84 22.03
N PRO A 680 -20.07 36.76 22.88
CA PRO A 680 -18.94 35.86 23.12
C PRO A 680 -18.63 35.01 21.91
N VAL A 681 -17.33 34.72 21.70
CA VAL A 681 -16.85 33.73 20.74
C VAL A 681 -16.97 32.35 21.38
N VAL A 682 -17.73 31.43 20.75
CA VAL A 682 -18.00 30.07 21.26
C VAL A 682 -17.88 29.07 20.13
N GLY A 683 -17.76 27.78 20.47
CA GLY A 683 -17.60 26.71 19.49
C GLY A 683 -18.82 26.49 18.60
N SER A 684 -18.63 25.75 17.50
CA SER A 684 -19.63 25.52 16.45
C SER A 684 -20.94 24.92 16.98
N LYS A 685 -20.92 24.06 17.97
CA LYS A 685 -22.09 23.37 18.53
C LYS A 685 -22.86 24.17 19.62
N ALA A 686 -22.42 25.37 19.94
CA ALA A 686 -23.08 26.19 20.96
C ALA A 686 -24.34 26.85 20.41
N ALA A 687 -25.33 27.07 21.28
CA ALA A 687 -26.57 27.78 20.94
C ALA A 687 -26.41 29.33 20.96
N GLY A 688 -25.28 29.83 21.46
CA GLY A 688 -25.06 31.26 21.63
C GLY A 688 -25.76 31.84 22.83
N GLY A 689 -25.82 33.16 22.88
CA GLY A 689 -26.43 33.94 23.92
C GLY A 689 -27.63 34.71 23.43
N LYS A 690 -28.47 35.20 24.38
CA LYS A 690 -29.62 36.06 24.07
C LYS A 690 -29.12 37.38 23.49
N SER A 691 -29.59 37.74 22.30
CA SER A 691 -29.28 38.97 21.62
C SER A 691 -30.33 40.03 21.91
N MET A 692 -31.63 39.71 21.77
CA MET A 692 -32.74 40.60 21.97
C MET A 692 -33.75 40.03 22.97
N ASN A 693 -34.36 40.85 23.80
CA ASN A 693 -35.44 40.43 24.72
C ASN A 693 -36.80 40.53 24.07
N LEU A 694 -37.21 39.48 23.40
CA LEU A 694 -38.49 39.37 22.70
C LEU A 694 -39.62 39.03 23.69
N LYS A 695 -40.82 39.59 23.43
CA LYS A 695 -42.09 39.13 24.07
C LYS A 695 -42.68 37.92 23.37
N GLU A 696 -43.69 37.32 24.00
CA GLU A 696 -44.52 36.31 23.34
C GLU A 696 -45.03 36.80 22.00
N ASP A 697 -45.02 35.95 20.98
CA ASP A 697 -45.42 36.21 19.59
C ASP A 697 -44.56 37.29 18.86
N ASP A 698 -43.38 37.60 19.33
CA ASP A 698 -42.43 38.44 18.60
C ASP A 698 -41.16 37.63 18.22
N TYR A 699 -40.54 37.99 17.11
CA TYR A 699 -39.33 37.32 16.63
C TYR A 699 -38.45 38.36 15.90
N VAL A 700 -37.16 38.04 15.81
CA VAL A 700 -36.21 38.82 15.02
C VAL A 700 -36.45 38.51 13.53
N VAL A 701 -36.74 39.55 12.74
CA VAL A 701 -36.93 39.45 11.32
C VAL A 701 -35.56 39.32 10.63
N ASN A 702 -34.71 40.28 10.86
CA ASN A 702 -33.35 40.30 10.34
C ASN A 702 -32.40 40.97 11.34
N GLY A 703 -31.13 40.69 11.21
CA GLY A 703 -30.03 41.33 11.92
C GLY A 703 -28.92 41.73 10.94
N LEU A 704 -28.35 42.89 11.15
CA LEU A 704 -27.24 43.45 10.38
C LEU A 704 -26.02 43.68 11.27
N LEU A 705 -24.86 43.71 10.66
CA LEU A 705 -23.64 44.27 11.26
C LEU A 705 -23.41 45.61 10.59
N VAL A 706 -23.40 46.69 11.36
CA VAL A 706 -23.18 48.05 10.88
C VAL A 706 -21.94 48.63 11.51
N HIS A 707 -21.22 49.48 10.81
CA HIS A 707 -20.06 50.16 11.37
C HIS A 707 -20.48 50.99 12.59
N SER A 708 -19.71 50.90 13.69
CA SER A 708 -20.01 51.63 14.91
C SER A 708 -19.98 53.15 14.72
N GLU A 709 -19.07 53.60 13.86
CA GLU A 709 -18.94 54.99 13.41
C GLU A 709 -19.29 55.08 11.92
N GLY A 710 -20.31 55.84 11.56
CA GLY A 710 -20.75 56.07 10.19
C GLY A 710 -22.25 55.98 10.00
N ASP A 711 -22.72 56.50 8.88
CA ASP A 711 -24.12 56.57 8.53
C ASP A 711 -24.53 55.40 7.62
N THR A 712 -24.94 54.26 8.20
CA THR A 712 -25.38 53.11 7.45
C THR A 712 -26.90 53.20 7.18
N PRO A 713 -27.35 53.41 5.94
CA PRO A 713 -28.75 53.43 5.60
C PRO A 713 -29.31 52.02 5.59
N ILE A 714 -30.46 51.82 6.25
CA ILE A 714 -31.19 50.55 6.25
C ILE A 714 -32.58 50.72 5.62
N VAL A 715 -33.08 49.68 4.99
CA VAL A 715 -34.43 49.60 4.45
C VAL A 715 -35.25 48.63 5.30
N ILE A 716 -36.47 49.02 5.59
CA ILE A 716 -37.48 48.25 6.35
C ILE A 716 -38.73 48.14 5.52
N VAL A 717 -39.26 46.95 5.30
CA VAL A 717 -40.52 46.64 4.61
C VAL A 717 -41.50 46.06 5.63
N THR A 718 -42.76 46.51 5.59
CA THR A 718 -43.80 46.04 6.47
C THR A 718 -44.83 45.18 5.70
N GLN A 719 -45.56 44.33 6.42
CA GLN A 719 -46.58 43.44 5.84
C GLN A 719 -47.68 44.22 5.10
N ARG A 720 -47.87 45.47 5.45
CA ARG A 720 -48.86 46.35 4.76
C ARG A 720 -48.28 47.04 3.53
N GLY A 721 -47.09 46.69 3.11
CA GLY A 721 -46.43 47.30 1.96
C GLY A 721 -45.78 48.67 2.23
N GLY A 722 -45.62 49.08 3.50
CA GLY A 722 -44.85 50.24 3.84
C GLY A 722 -43.33 49.98 3.67
N VAL A 723 -42.68 50.80 2.87
CA VAL A 723 -41.21 50.78 2.69
C VAL A 723 -40.65 52.07 3.24
N LYS A 724 -39.68 51.92 4.10
CA LYS A 724 -38.97 53.08 4.65
C LYS A 724 -37.46 52.87 4.66
N ARG A 725 -36.77 53.98 4.63
CA ARG A 725 -35.33 54.04 4.76
C ARG A 725 -34.94 54.91 5.93
N MET A 726 -34.01 54.42 6.77
CA MET A 726 -33.51 55.18 7.93
C MET A 726 -32.03 54.95 8.13
N LEU A 727 -31.36 55.81 8.91
CA LEU A 727 -29.97 55.57 9.30
C LEU A 727 -29.93 54.66 10.54
N ALA A 728 -28.99 53.71 10.57
CA ALA A 728 -28.80 52.84 11.72
C ALA A 728 -28.48 53.63 13.00
N GLN A 729 -27.78 54.75 12.84
CA GLN A 729 -27.35 55.65 13.91
C GLN A 729 -28.53 56.38 14.60
N GLU A 730 -29.69 56.46 13.99
CA GLU A 730 -30.89 56.97 14.66
C GLU A 730 -31.34 56.10 15.83
N LEU A 731 -30.87 54.85 15.85
CA LEU A 731 -31.12 53.93 16.95
C LEU A 731 -29.98 54.06 17.96
N THR A 732 -30.27 54.67 19.13
CA THR A 732 -29.26 54.80 20.19
C THR A 732 -28.69 53.45 20.60
N GLN A 733 -27.38 53.32 20.72
CA GLN A 733 -26.69 52.13 21.15
C GLN A 733 -27.13 51.76 22.57
N LEU A 734 -27.55 50.54 22.80
CA LEU A 734 -27.96 49.95 24.08
C LEU A 734 -27.05 48.77 24.38
N GLY A 735 -27.26 48.09 25.49
CA GLY A 735 -26.59 46.82 25.79
C GLY A 735 -27.32 45.63 25.19
N ARG A 736 -26.59 44.51 25.00
CA ARG A 736 -27.11 43.25 24.56
C ARG A 736 -28.28 42.75 25.44
N ALA A 737 -29.16 41.96 24.86
CA ALA A 737 -30.32 41.35 25.54
C ALA A 737 -31.38 42.38 26.07
N LYS A 738 -31.40 43.60 25.57
CA LYS A 738 -32.48 44.54 25.79
C LYS A 738 -33.59 44.35 24.79
N ARG A 739 -34.74 44.98 25.01
CA ARG A 739 -35.90 44.94 24.08
C ARG A 739 -35.71 45.82 22.86
N GLY A 740 -34.96 46.91 23.02
CA GLY A 740 -34.76 47.93 21.99
C GLY A 740 -35.83 49.01 21.97
N LEU A 741 -35.78 49.82 20.93
CA LEU A 741 -36.69 50.98 20.73
C LEU A 741 -37.60 50.77 19.51
N MET A 742 -38.77 51.36 19.50
CA MET A 742 -39.67 51.29 18.33
C MET A 742 -39.03 51.97 17.10
N VAL A 743 -39.04 51.27 15.99
CA VAL A 743 -38.62 51.78 14.64
C VAL A 743 -39.78 52.02 13.71
N LEU A 744 -41.01 51.75 14.14
CA LEU A 744 -42.24 52.03 13.45
C LEU A 744 -43.17 52.85 14.36
N ARG A 745 -44.09 53.60 13.75
CA ARG A 745 -45.19 54.26 14.44
C ARG A 745 -46.29 53.19 14.73
N GLU A 746 -46.51 52.92 16.02
CA GLU A 746 -47.54 51.95 16.43
C GLU A 746 -48.93 52.55 16.21
N LEU A 747 -49.76 51.82 15.46
CA LEU A 747 -51.14 52.16 15.18
C LEU A 747 -52.08 51.32 16.06
N LYS A 748 -53.11 51.96 16.66
CA LYS A 748 -54.08 51.26 17.51
C LYS A 748 -54.94 50.22 16.75
N LYS A 749 -55.19 50.45 15.46
CA LYS A 749 -55.90 49.53 14.57
C LYS A 749 -54.98 49.18 13.39
N ASN A 750 -54.90 47.91 13.01
CA ASN A 750 -54.11 47.39 11.93
C ASN A 750 -52.64 47.90 11.98
N PRO A 751 -51.88 47.51 12.99
CA PRO A 751 -50.50 47.97 13.17
C PRO A 751 -49.57 47.41 12.07
N HIS A 752 -48.54 48.16 11.72
CA HIS A 752 -47.50 47.69 10.86
C HIS A 752 -46.64 46.62 11.59
N ARG A 753 -46.23 45.59 10.83
CA ARG A 753 -45.31 44.53 11.27
C ARG A 753 -44.16 44.47 10.27
N VAL A 754 -42.93 44.36 10.76
CA VAL A 754 -41.76 44.22 9.89
C VAL A 754 -41.73 42.82 9.30
N VAL A 755 -41.55 42.72 7.99
CA VAL A 755 -41.36 41.43 7.28
C VAL A 755 -39.99 41.31 6.67
N PHE A 756 -39.27 42.45 6.46
CA PHE A 756 -37.93 42.45 5.91
C PHE A 756 -37.15 43.67 6.39
N MET A 757 -35.85 43.49 6.57
CA MET A 757 -34.87 44.57 6.82
C MET A 757 -33.52 44.18 6.25
N SER A 758 -32.91 45.11 5.52
CA SER A 758 -31.53 44.96 5.04
C SER A 758 -30.82 46.30 5.00
N GLU A 759 -29.53 46.27 4.67
CA GLU A 759 -28.81 47.49 4.29
C GLU A 759 -29.40 48.04 2.97
N SER A 760 -29.54 49.36 2.87
CA SER A 760 -30.04 49.98 1.64
C SER A 760 -28.91 50.10 0.62
N THR A 761 -28.79 49.13 -0.25
CA THR A 761 -27.78 49.04 -1.33
C THR A 761 -28.39 49.36 -2.71
N ASP A 762 -27.61 49.13 -3.76
CA ASP A 762 -28.11 49.24 -5.17
C ASP A 762 -28.89 47.99 -5.63
N LEU A 763 -29.01 46.97 -4.78
CA LEU A 763 -29.74 45.76 -5.09
C LEU A 763 -31.27 46.03 -5.18
N ASP A 764 -31.87 45.45 -6.17
CA ASP A 764 -33.34 45.44 -6.32
C ASP A 764 -33.93 44.48 -5.26
N LEU A 765 -35.09 44.86 -4.72
CA LEU A 765 -35.85 44.04 -3.78
C LEU A 765 -37.14 43.55 -4.48
N LEU A 766 -37.32 42.25 -4.54
CA LEU A 766 -38.51 41.62 -5.01
C LEU A 766 -39.51 41.45 -3.85
N VAL A 767 -40.62 42.15 -3.90
CA VAL A 767 -41.69 42.10 -2.91
C VAL A 767 -42.81 41.18 -3.44
N THR A 768 -43.10 40.09 -2.72
CA THR A 768 -44.17 39.16 -3.08
C THR A 768 -45.31 39.24 -2.07
N THR A 769 -46.57 39.37 -2.57
CA THR A 769 -47.76 39.48 -1.75
C THR A 769 -48.49 38.16 -1.60
N GLN A 770 -49.43 38.07 -0.64
CA GLN A 770 -50.29 36.91 -0.39
C GLN A 770 -51.09 36.44 -1.61
N LYS A 771 -51.45 37.39 -2.52
CA LYS A 771 -52.19 37.10 -3.77
C LYS A 771 -51.26 36.80 -4.95
N GLY A 772 -49.96 36.75 -4.73
CA GLY A 772 -48.96 36.45 -5.76
C GLY A 772 -48.55 37.67 -6.61
N THR A 773 -48.97 38.89 -6.25
CA THR A 773 -48.45 40.12 -6.88
C THR A 773 -47.00 40.27 -6.52
N GLN A 774 -46.16 40.54 -7.54
CA GLN A 774 -44.71 40.80 -7.40
C GLN A 774 -44.38 42.18 -7.84
N GLU A 775 -43.67 42.92 -7.00
CA GLU A 775 -43.22 44.30 -7.26
C GLU A 775 -41.69 44.37 -7.00
N VAL A 776 -40.99 44.96 -7.96
CA VAL A 776 -39.55 45.21 -7.81
C VAL A 776 -39.32 46.63 -7.36
N ILE A 777 -38.62 46.80 -6.25
CA ILE A 777 -38.35 48.11 -5.67
C ILE A 777 -36.86 48.34 -5.49
N GLN A 778 -36.43 49.58 -5.63
CA GLN A 778 -35.09 50.05 -5.32
C GLN A 778 -35.10 50.86 -4.04
N SER A 779 -34.42 50.39 -3.03
CA SER A 779 -34.42 51.02 -1.70
C SER A 779 -33.96 52.48 -1.75
N LYS A 780 -33.00 52.80 -2.61
CA LYS A 780 -32.43 54.16 -2.76
C LYS A 780 -33.47 55.19 -3.27
N ASN A 781 -34.53 54.79 -3.90
CA ASN A 781 -35.58 55.67 -4.38
C ASN A 781 -36.46 56.24 -3.25
N TYR A 782 -36.29 55.75 -2.01
CA TYR A 782 -37.03 56.18 -0.87
C TYR A 782 -36.19 57.13 -0.02
N PRO A 783 -36.80 58.27 0.45
CA PRO A 783 -36.05 59.23 1.28
C PRO A 783 -35.72 58.64 2.66
N ILE A 784 -34.60 59.06 3.24
CA ILE A 784 -34.30 58.77 4.62
C ILE A 784 -35.36 59.43 5.50
N SER A 785 -35.99 58.67 6.36
CA SER A 785 -37.06 59.10 7.24
C SER A 785 -36.76 58.86 8.71
N GLU A 786 -37.44 59.59 9.59
CA GLU A 786 -37.25 59.46 11.03
C GLU A 786 -37.51 58.03 11.55
N ARG A 787 -36.88 57.67 12.63
CA ARG A 787 -37.00 56.32 13.25
C ARG A 787 -38.43 55.83 13.42
N THR A 788 -39.40 56.67 13.76
CA THR A 788 -40.79 56.27 14.02
C THR A 788 -41.73 56.40 12.81
N SER A 789 -41.20 56.63 11.60
CA SER A 789 -42.02 56.63 10.36
C SER A 789 -42.47 55.23 9.95
N ASN A 790 -43.62 55.14 9.29
CA ASN A 790 -44.08 53.86 8.66
C ASN A 790 -43.74 53.75 7.18
N GLY A 791 -43.05 54.76 6.62
CA GLY A 791 -42.62 54.79 5.23
C GLY A 791 -43.73 55.05 4.20
N SER A 792 -43.42 54.80 2.94
CA SER A 792 -44.31 54.95 1.78
C SER A 792 -44.85 53.59 1.35
N PHE A 793 -46.11 53.54 0.92
CA PHE A 793 -46.74 52.29 0.45
C PHE A 793 -46.29 51.98 -0.98
N VAL A 794 -45.92 50.74 -1.25
CA VAL A 794 -45.54 50.20 -2.57
C VAL A 794 -46.56 49.25 -3.12
N ILE A 795 -47.44 48.73 -2.29
CA ILE A 795 -48.59 47.87 -2.66
C ILE A 795 -49.87 48.41 -2.05
N ASP A 796 -50.98 48.06 -2.63
CA ASP A 796 -52.34 48.29 -2.08
C ASP A 796 -52.76 47.03 -1.29
N GLU A 797 -52.68 47.07 0.05
CA GLU A 797 -53.03 45.93 0.95
C GLU A 797 -54.44 45.37 0.66
N GLN A 798 -55.41 46.19 0.27
CA GLN A 798 -56.78 45.75 -0.04
C GLN A 798 -56.88 45.00 -1.37
N LYS A 799 -56.12 45.47 -2.35
CA LYS A 799 -56.10 44.87 -3.70
C LYS A 799 -55.17 43.67 -3.78
N ASP A 800 -53.96 43.77 -3.29
CA ASP A 800 -52.86 42.85 -3.51
C ASP A 800 -52.63 41.87 -2.34
N GLY A 801 -53.27 42.10 -1.20
CA GLY A 801 -53.04 41.37 0.02
C GLY A 801 -51.79 41.89 0.77
N GLN A 802 -51.45 41.19 1.86
CA GLN A 802 -50.26 41.57 2.64
C GLN A 802 -48.94 41.08 1.97
N VAL A 803 -47.84 41.75 2.22
CA VAL A 803 -46.52 41.32 1.83
C VAL A 803 -46.17 40.07 2.65
N MET A 804 -45.80 38.99 1.95
CA MET A 804 -45.38 37.71 2.54
C MET A 804 -43.89 37.58 2.61
N GLU A 805 -43.22 37.93 1.53
CA GLU A 805 -41.77 37.73 1.37
C GLU A 805 -41.14 38.89 0.64
N VAL A 806 -39.89 39.19 0.99
CA VAL A 806 -39.04 40.17 0.29
C VAL A 806 -37.66 39.56 0.14
N HIS A 807 -37.13 39.55 -1.08
CA HIS A 807 -35.84 39.00 -1.40
C HIS A 807 -34.94 40.05 -2.09
N GLU A 808 -33.66 40.03 -1.73
CA GLU A 808 -32.63 40.79 -2.47
C GLU A 808 -32.31 40.05 -3.77
N MET A 809 -32.38 40.80 -4.88
CA MET A 809 -32.07 40.26 -6.21
C MET A 809 -30.58 40.43 -6.50
N HIS A 810 -29.78 39.38 -6.25
CA HIS A 810 -28.37 39.40 -6.58
C HIS A 810 -28.17 39.35 -8.10
N SER A 811 -27.24 40.16 -8.62
CA SER A 811 -26.87 40.20 -10.02
C SER A 811 -26.05 38.98 -10.40
N ALA A 812 -26.30 38.44 -11.58
CA ALA A 812 -25.44 37.44 -12.22
C ALA A 812 -24.19 38.07 -12.89
N VAL A 813 -24.09 39.41 -12.90
CA VAL A 813 -22.94 40.16 -13.39
C VAL A 813 -21.84 40.05 -12.34
N ILE A 814 -20.68 39.48 -12.72
CA ILE A 814 -19.51 39.40 -11.87
C ILE A 814 -18.71 40.70 -12.10
N GLU A 815 -18.59 41.51 -11.07
CA GLU A 815 -17.70 42.66 -11.10
C GLU A 815 -16.26 42.14 -11.00
N GLU A 816 -15.39 42.56 -11.95
CA GLU A 816 -13.96 42.35 -11.82
C GLU A 816 -13.49 43.01 -10.51
N GLU A 817 -13.01 42.20 -9.54
CA GLU A 817 -12.34 42.79 -8.36
C GLU A 817 -11.20 43.66 -8.83
N GLN A 818 -11.34 44.96 -8.66
CA GLN A 818 -10.22 45.87 -8.81
C GLN A 818 -9.15 45.46 -7.82
N THR A 819 -8.11 44.82 -8.33
CA THR A 819 -6.87 44.52 -7.58
C THR A 819 -6.31 45.85 -7.04
N ASN A 820 -6.52 46.13 -5.77
CA ASN A 820 -5.78 47.10 -4.98
C ASN A 820 -4.82 46.39 -4.03
#